data_cf4d7606fa833316686286d49fbd70c4
#
_entry.id   cf4d7606fa833316686286d49fbd70c4
#
_cell.length_a   1.000
_cell.length_b   1.000
_cell.length_c   1.000
_cell.angle_alpha   90.00
_cell.angle_beta   90.00
_cell.angle_gamma   90.00
#
_symmetry.space_group_name_H-M   'P 1'
#
loop_
_entity.id
_entity.type
_entity.pdbx_description
1 polymer ?
#
loop_
_entity_poly.entity_id
_entity_poly.type
_entity_poly.pdbx_seq_one_letter_code
_entity_poly.pdbx_strand_id
1 'polypeptide(L)'
;MRLAAVVLALGVMVGAQSAPVVTTWRLDNLSRAGSDAIDVIGAPAVVQTEIGPAIQFNGASDGLLIGRNPIAGLSQFTLEVLFAPDSDGAVEQRFLHIEEAGADNRALIELRLNGGRWALDTYLRHVPAQLALLDPARTHASASWHVAAMTFDGTTQRGFVDGVEQGSGPVAFLPLGAGQTSIGVRQNRVFWFKGRIHTVRISPTALAPAQFLTAPAQVIALWPEGVPGRRPDAGPERIVDGRVVNVHDPSLTYYPPAPGTSAGTAVIVCAGGGYSRLAMDNEVAGAVRHLTPLGVSVFALKYRLSEYGHPAPLQDVLRAIRVVRSRAAEFGVQRDHIGLFGASAGGHVAASAAAWFDAPEGRTGAALDAVSARPDFVALLYPVVTMQAPFAHADSRRNLLGATPAPALVDRLSIEKHTRSDMPPFFVVHSSEDRSVPIENSAALLRSLRDSGVPVESHFYERGAHGFGFAPGLGSTSAWPARMTEWLSARGFLAAQPQDTGLPRRSLGEGGPKGIEGQRKADRGDGTFLNPIMAGDHPDPSILKDGDDYYMTFSSFDAYPGLVIWHSRDLVNWQPIGPTLFKNVGSVWAPDLVKHKGRYYIYFPGISPNRSNYVIWADDIRGPWSAPIDLKLTRIDPGHAVGPDGKRYLFMSAGELVQLADDGLSTVGAPKKIYDGWKYPADWIVEGFAQEGPKIIHRGEYYYMVLAEGGTAGPATGHMVVAARSKSIEGPWENSPYNPILRTKSNEERWWSKGHGTLIEDSAGQWWMVYHAYENGFYTLGRQTLLEPIEWTADGWFRAAGSDPASPITKPAGEPGPHGFAYSDDFSKPRMGVQWSFYAGDEGDRNRYRYENGALVLKGKGTGPADSSPLWFVNGDHAYEMEVEIDADRNASAGLLVFYSRKLYAGLGFSAQNLRLHLYGMDRTSAKPATLGQHVWIRLRNDRHIVTLHYSADGKTWEPYDRAIEVSGYHHNVAYDFLSLRPALYASGDGEVRFRNFKYRALP
;
A
#
# COMPACT_ATOMS: atom_id res chain seq x y z
N MET A 1 -35.95 11.09 73.95
CA MET A 1 -35.44 12.30 73.31
C MET A 1 -34.35 11.89 72.33
N ARG A 2 -34.63 11.84 70.99
CA ARG A 2 -33.65 11.51 69.95
C ARG A 2 -33.51 12.77 69.18
N LEU A 3 -32.29 13.33 69.08
CA LEU A 3 -31.89 14.37 68.19
C LEU A 3 -31.57 13.70 66.82
N ALA A 4 -32.24 14.17 65.75
CA ALA A 4 -31.91 13.87 64.34
C ALA A 4 -30.99 14.94 63.84
N ALA A 5 -29.81 14.54 63.31
CA ALA A 5 -28.88 15.40 62.59
C ALA A 5 -29.23 15.36 61.12
N VAL A 6 -29.55 16.52 60.54
CA VAL A 6 -29.74 16.70 59.12
C VAL A 6 -28.36 16.98 58.48
N VAL A 7 -27.89 16.10 57.62
CA VAL A 7 -26.73 16.32 56.75
C VAL A 7 -27.20 16.88 55.43
N LEU A 8 -26.85 18.12 55.17
CA LEU A 8 -27.05 18.75 53.84
C LEU A 8 -25.92 18.27 52.91
N ALA A 9 -26.25 17.44 51.92
CA ALA A 9 -25.36 17.10 50.84
C ALA A 9 -25.44 18.18 49.75
N LEU A 10 -24.39 19.00 49.57
CA LEU A 10 -24.18 19.81 48.40
C LEU A 10 -23.74 18.88 47.23
N GLY A 11 -24.66 18.61 46.32
CA GLY A 11 -24.37 17.99 45.05
C GLY A 11 -23.69 19.00 44.10
N VAL A 12 -22.40 18.81 43.87
CA VAL A 12 -21.70 19.47 42.77
C VAL A 12 -22.17 18.77 41.48
N MET A 13 -23.03 19.45 40.68
CA MET A 13 -23.30 19.02 39.34
C MET A 13 -22.04 19.26 38.49
N VAL A 14 -21.28 18.22 38.25
CA VAL A 14 -20.29 18.19 37.16
C VAL A 14 -21.10 18.08 35.85
N GLY A 15 -21.21 19.18 35.15
CA GLY A 15 -21.82 19.17 33.83
C GLY A 15 -21.04 18.22 32.92
N ALA A 16 -21.71 17.23 32.37
CA ALA A 16 -21.16 16.38 31.32
C ALA A 16 -20.78 17.26 30.13
N GLN A 17 -19.47 17.50 29.91
CA GLN A 17 -18.97 18.09 28.69
C GLN A 17 -19.30 17.11 27.55
N SER A 18 -20.19 17.53 26.65
CA SER A 18 -20.44 16.81 25.41
C SER A 18 -19.12 16.67 24.65
N ALA A 19 -18.86 15.51 24.03
CA ALA A 19 -17.69 15.27 23.21
C ALA A 19 -17.54 16.42 22.18
N PRO A 20 -16.32 16.93 21.94
CA PRO A 20 -16.10 18.04 21.05
C PRO A 20 -16.52 17.68 19.60
N VAL A 21 -17.41 18.46 19.01
CA VAL A 21 -18.05 18.19 17.72
C VAL A 21 -17.38 19.06 16.64
N VAL A 22 -17.18 18.48 15.44
CA VAL A 22 -16.75 19.24 14.26
C VAL A 22 -17.79 20.34 13.95
N THR A 23 -17.34 21.59 13.85
CA THR A 23 -18.18 22.73 13.44
C THR A 23 -17.95 23.00 11.96
N THR A 24 -19.01 23.04 11.17
CA THR A 24 -18.95 23.40 9.73
C THR A 24 -19.90 24.55 9.46
N TRP A 25 -19.34 25.65 8.96
CA TRP A 25 -20.08 26.82 8.52
C TRP A 25 -20.09 26.90 7.00
N ARG A 26 -21.23 26.59 6.40
CA ARG A 26 -21.46 26.89 4.99
C ARG A 26 -21.87 28.33 4.87
N LEU A 27 -21.21 29.06 3.98
CA LEU A 27 -21.45 30.47 3.75
C LEU A 27 -22.34 30.68 2.51
N ASP A 28 -23.55 30.12 2.58
CA ASP A 28 -24.54 30.12 1.51
C ASP A 28 -25.72 31.11 1.77
N ASN A 29 -25.69 31.80 2.91
CA ASN A 29 -26.63 32.83 3.29
C ASN A 29 -26.02 33.81 4.29
N LEU A 30 -26.64 34.98 4.52
CA LEU A 30 -26.14 36.03 5.39
C LEU A 30 -26.76 36.06 6.78
N SER A 31 -27.61 35.09 7.12
CA SER A 31 -28.32 35.08 8.42
C SER A 31 -27.72 34.08 9.41
N ARG A 32 -27.19 32.97 8.92
CA ARG A 32 -26.69 31.86 9.76
C ARG A 32 -25.52 31.13 9.12
N ALA A 33 -24.58 30.71 9.96
CA ALA A 33 -23.54 29.77 9.62
C ALA A 33 -23.75 28.49 10.44
N GLY A 34 -24.33 27.46 9.83
CA GLY A 34 -24.83 26.29 10.56
C GLY A 34 -25.92 26.67 11.58
N SER A 35 -25.67 26.42 12.88
CA SER A 35 -26.54 26.83 13.96
C SER A 35 -26.34 28.30 14.44
N ASP A 36 -25.20 28.89 14.10
CA ASP A 36 -24.76 30.14 14.66
C ASP A 36 -25.32 31.34 13.86
N ALA A 37 -25.81 32.41 14.54
CA ALA A 37 -26.26 33.61 13.89
C ALA A 37 -25.08 34.44 13.34
N ILE A 38 -25.30 35.11 12.23
CA ILE A 38 -24.32 36.00 11.60
C ILE A 38 -24.75 37.45 11.81
N ASP A 39 -23.85 38.27 12.34
CA ASP A 39 -23.95 39.75 12.29
C ASP A 39 -23.15 40.24 11.06
N VAL A 40 -23.83 40.83 10.12
CA VAL A 40 -23.25 41.29 8.85
C VAL A 40 -22.59 42.66 9.01
N ILE A 41 -21.36 42.78 8.52
CA ILE A 41 -20.63 44.09 8.43
C ILE A 41 -20.56 44.47 6.96
N GLY A 42 -20.95 45.69 6.62
CA GLY A 42 -20.98 46.14 5.23
C GLY A 42 -22.14 45.57 4.42
N ALA A 43 -21.88 45.18 3.19
CA ALA A 43 -22.89 44.64 2.26
C ALA A 43 -22.33 43.44 1.45
N PRO A 44 -21.80 42.40 2.11
CA PRO A 44 -21.36 41.18 1.38
C PRO A 44 -22.53 40.56 0.64
N ALA A 45 -22.27 39.88 -0.47
CA ALA A 45 -23.32 39.29 -1.31
C ALA A 45 -23.19 37.76 -1.39
N VAL A 46 -24.32 37.07 -1.36
CA VAL A 46 -24.34 35.63 -1.74
C VAL A 46 -24.32 35.54 -3.25
N VAL A 47 -23.28 34.88 -3.79
CA VAL A 47 -23.10 34.69 -5.23
C VAL A 47 -23.14 33.19 -5.56
N GLN A 48 -23.70 32.87 -6.72
CA GLN A 48 -23.63 31.50 -7.26
C GLN A 48 -22.26 31.28 -7.89
N THR A 49 -21.64 30.17 -7.55
CA THR A 49 -20.36 29.72 -8.09
C THR A 49 -20.48 28.31 -8.67
N GLU A 50 -19.43 27.84 -9.33
CA GLU A 50 -19.33 26.47 -9.88
C GLU A 50 -19.41 25.36 -8.82
N ILE A 51 -19.20 25.71 -7.52
CA ILE A 51 -19.26 24.76 -6.40
C ILE A 51 -20.46 24.99 -5.47
N GLY A 52 -21.37 25.87 -5.87
CA GLY A 52 -22.52 26.25 -5.11
C GLY A 52 -22.46 27.71 -4.60
N PRO A 53 -23.42 28.12 -3.77
CA PRO A 53 -23.47 29.48 -3.25
C PRO A 53 -22.30 29.74 -2.30
N ALA A 54 -21.69 30.92 -2.41
CA ALA A 54 -20.61 31.43 -1.56
C ALA A 54 -20.84 32.91 -1.23
N ILE A 55 -20.19 33.42 -0.19
CA ILE A 55 -20.24 34.85 0.14
C ILE A 55 -19.06 35.57 -0.50
N GLN A 56 -19.36 36.61 -1.28
CA GLN A 56 -18.42 37.57 -1.89
C GLN A 56 -18.17 38.72 -0.93
N PHE A 57 -16.87 39.04 -0.73
CA PHE A 57 -16.37 40.14 0.07
C PHE A 57 -15.65 41.15 -0.82
N ASN A 58 -15.82 42.46 -0.58
CA ASN A 58 -15.34 43.56 -1.44
C ASN A 58 -13.91 44.04 -1.13
N GLY A 59 -13.28 43.56 -0.04
CA GLY A 59 -11.94 43.98 0.38
C GLY A 59 -11.82 45.34 1.02
N ALA A 60 -12.92 45.99 1.37
CA ALA A 60 -12.95 47.33 1.91
C ALA A 60 -13.83 47.53 3.14
N SER A 61 -14.99 46.84 3.18
CA SER A 61 -16.00 47.09 4.21
C SER A 61 -16.79 45.86 4.60
N ASP A 62 -16.67 44.77 3.89
CA ASP A 62 -17.49 43.56 4.04
C ASP A 62 -16.89 42.53 4.99
N GLY A 63 -17.69 42.09 5.95
CA GLY A 63 -17.29 41.06 6.89
C GLY A 63 -18.50 40.41 7.55
N LEU A 64 -18.26 39.32 8.25
CA LEU A 64 -19.23 38.60 9.07
C LEU A 64 -18.66 38.47 10.49
N LEU A 65 -19.55 38.61 11.49
CA LEU A 65 -19.23 38.37 12.88
C LEU A 65 -20.12 37.26 13.42
N ILE A 66 -19.53 36.28 14.09
CA ILE A 66 -20.21 35.17 14.75
C ILE A 66 -19.87 35.25 16.23
N GLY A 67 -20.89 35.37 17.09
CA GLY A 67 -20.73 35.53 18.54
C GLY A 67 -20.28 34.25 19.27
N ARG A 68 -19.40 33.47 18.63
CA ARG A 68 -18.88 32.20 19.17
C ARG A 68 -17.39 32.03 18.86
N ASN A 69 -16.65 31.51 19.84
CA ASN A 69 -15.33 30.98 19.66
C ASN A 69 -15.41 29.45 19.52
N PRO A 70 -15.29 28.84 18.32
CA PRO A 70 -15.47 27.41 18.12
C PRO A 70 -14.29 26.56 18.62
N ILE A 71 -13.15 27.16 18.96
CA ILE A 71 -11.98 26.49 19.55
C ILE A 71 -11.85 26.72 21.06
N ALA A 72 -12.88 27.29 21.70
CA ALA A 72 -12.87 27.50 23.15
C ALA A 72 -12.71 26.17 23.90
N GLY A 73 -11.75 26.08 24.80
CA GLY A 73 -11.44 24.91 25.59
C GLY A 73 -10.67 23.79 24.86
N LEU A 74 -10.37 23.94 23.56
CA LEU A 74 -9.63 22.92 22.83
C LEU A 74 -8.11 23.07 23.03
N SER A 75 -7.46 21.96 23.36
CA SER A 75 -5.99 21.86 23.45
C SER A 75 -5.33 21.53 22.11
N GLN A 76 -6.09 21.09 21.13
CA GLN A 76 -5.69 20.83 19.77
C GLN A 76 -6.85 21.09 18.83
N PHE A 77 -6.56 21.48 17.58
CA PHE A 77 -7.63 21.79 16.61
C PHE A 77 -7.09 21.87 15.18
N THR A 78 -8.02 21.85 14.22
CA THR A 78 -7.78 22.22 12.82
C THR A 78 -8.78 23.28 12.40
N LEU A 79 -8.32 24.35 11.79
CA LEU A 79 -9.12 25.38 11.12
C LEU A 79 -8.92 25.25 9.63
N GLU A 80 -10.00 25.25 8.85
CA GLU A 80 -9.97 25.14 7.39
C GLU A 80 -10.91 26.12 6.75
N VAL A 81 -10.48 26.72 5.66
CA VAL A 81 -11.29 27.67 4.87
C VAL A 81 -11.19 27.31 3.39
N LEU A 82 -12.32 26.99 2.75
CA LEU A 82 -12.44 26.86 1.30
C LEU A 82 -12.81 28.22 0.73
N PHE A 83 -11.89 28.85 -0.02
CA PHE A 83 -11.99 30.23 -0.45
C PHE A 83 -11.34 30.46 -1.83
N ALA A 84 -11.69 31.57 -2.47
CA ALA A 84 -11.08 32.03 -3.71
C ALA A 84 -10.74 33.52 -3.57
N PRO A 85 -9.46 33.94 -3.41
CA PRO A 85 -9.09 35.35 -3.30
C PRO A 85 -9.06 36.00 -4.68
N ASP A 86 -9.51 37.25 -4.77
CA ASP A 86 -9.39 38.05 -5.97
C ASP A 86 -7.93 38.57 -6.16
N SER A 87 -7.51 38.82 -7.42
CA SER A 87 -6.12 39.19 -7.76
C SER A 87 -5.77 40.63 -7.48
N ASP A 88 -6.75 41.47 -7.18
CA ASP A 88 -6.64 42.91 -7.00
C ASP A 88 -7.01 43.38 -5.58
N GLY A 89 -6.96 42.49 -4.60
CA GLY A 89 -7.15 42.81 -3.18
C GLY A 89 -5.95 43.54 -2.56
N ALA A 90 -6.08 43.96 -1.30
CA ALA A 90 -4.98 44.53 -0.52
C ALA A 90 -3.86 43.48 -0.32
N VAL A 91 -2.62 43.98 -0.09
CA VAL A 91 -1.46 43.07 0.14
C VAL A 91 -1.70 42.18 1.35
N GLU A 92 -2.28 42.67 2.41
CA GLU A 92 -2.52 41.98 3.66
C GLU A 92 -4.03 41.83 3.91
N GLN A 93 -4.52 40.61 4.02
CA GLN A 93 -5.95 40.31 4.17
C GLN A 93 -6.18 39.21 5.19
N ARG A 94 -7.20 39.37 6.05
CA ARG A 94 -7.62 38.36 7.03
C ARG A 94 -8.98 37.81 6.63
N PHE A 95 -9.08 36.53 6.46
CA PHE A 95 -10.32 35.88 6.08
C PHE A 95 -10.90 34.96 7.15
N LEU A 96 -10.13 34.60 8.20
CA LEU A 96 -10.65 33.96 9.42
C LEU A 96 -9.89 34.50 10.65
N HIS A 97 -10.62 35.02 11.63
CA HIS A 97 -10.05 35.49 12.89
C HIS A 97 -10.93 35.05 14.06
N ILE A 98 -10.36 34.30 14.98
CA ILE A 98 -10.97 33.82 16.23
C ILE A 98 -10.23 34.50 17.38
N GLU A 99 -10.95 35.18 18.28
CA GLU A 99 -10.37 35.92 19.40
C GLU A 99 -11.14 35.65 20.70
N GLU A 100 -10.41 35.50 21.79
CA GLU A 100 -10.94 35.37 23.13
C GLU A 100 -11.46 36.72 23.66
N ALA A 101 -12.64 36.72 24.25
CA ALA A 101 -13.24 37.94 24.79
C ALA A 101 -12.42 38.48 25.95
N GLY A 102 -12.05 39.78 25.86
CA GLY A 102 -11.35 40.49 26.92
C GLY A 102 -9.85 40.16 27.07
N ALA A 103 -9.29 39.35 26.14
CA ALA A 103 -7.88 39.02 26.10
C ALA A 103 -7.32 39.21 24.67
N ASP A 104 -5.99 39.38 24.54
CA ASP A 104 -5.30 39.44 23.25
C ASP A 104 -4.81 38.06 22.78
N ASN A 105 -5.66 37.02 23.02
CA ASN A 105 -5.42 35.65 22.63
C ASN A 105 -6.23 35.32 21.39
N ARG A 106 -5.59 34.75 20.33
CA ARG A 106 -6.27 34.61 19.04
C ARG A 106 -5.62 33.58 18.11
N ALA A 107 -6.42 33.16 17.13
CA ALA A 107 -6.00 32.37 15.99
C ALA A 107 -6.45 33.03 14.69
N LEU A 108 -5.56 33.12 13.68
CA LEU A 108 -5.86 33.77 12.39
C LEU A 108 -5.39 32.92 11.23
N ILE A 109 -6.16 32.95 10.15
CA ILE A 109 -5.73 32.53 8.81
C ILE A 109 -5.83 33.75 7.90
N GLU A 110 -4.72 34.07 7.27
CA GLU A 110 -4.48 35.33 6.53
C GLU A 110 -3.78 35.00 5.20
N LEU A 111 -3.74 36.00 4.31
CA LEU A 111 -2.94 35.92 3.11
C LEU A 111 -2.13 37.20 2.88
N ARG A 112 -1.03 37.03 2.12
CA ARG A 112 -0.21 38.12 1.59
C ARG A 112 -0.27 38.08 0.07
N LEU A 113 -0.97 39.06 -0.53
CA LEU A 113 -1.13 39.19 -1.99
C LEU A 113 0.02 39.98 -2.59
N ASN A 114 0.65 39.48 -3.66
CA ASN A 114 1.70 40.13 -4.42
C ASN A 114 1.63 39.74 -5.90
N GLY A 115 1.40 40.72 -6.77
CA GLY A 115 1.41 40.53 -8.22
C GLY A 115 0.38 39.49 -8.74
N GLY A 116 -0.80 39.42 -8.12
CA GLY A 116 -1.85 38.45 -8.49
C GLY A 116 -1.62 37.03 -7.99
N ARG A 117 -0.62 36.85 -7.14
CA ARG A 117 -0.37 35.62 -6.41
C ARG A 117 -0.38 35.88 -4.91
N TRP A 118 -0.68 34.89 -4.09
CA TRP A 118 -0.76 35.04 -2.63
C TRP A 118 0.01 33.95 -1.89
N ALA A 119 0.54 34.30 -0.71
CA ALA A 119 1.15 33.39 0.24
C ALA A 119 0.26 33.26 1.49
N LEU A 120 0.23 32.06 2.08
CA LEU A 120 -0.48 31.81 3.34
C LEU A 120 0.28 32.41 4.51
N ASP A 121 -0.47 33.09 5.42
CA ASP A 121 0.02 33.51 6.72
C ASP A 121 -0.92 32.95 7.79
N THR A 122 -0.39 32.20 8.76
CA THR A 122 -1.16 31.67 9.88
C THR A 122 -0.55 32.12 11.20
N TYR A 123 -1.41 32.54 12.12
CA TYR A 123 -0.96 33.14 13.37
C TYR A 123 -1.70 32.59 14.57
N LEU A 124 -0.94 32.17 15.57
CA LEU A 124 -1.43 31.84 16.91
C LEU A 124 -0.80 32.77 17.95
N ARG A 125 -1.61 33.23 18.88
CA ARG A 125 -1.16 34.03 20.03
C ARG A 125 -1.90 33.65 21.30
N HIS A 126 -1.15 33.32 22.34
CA HIS A 126 -1.61 33.22 23.71
C HIS A 126 -0.58 33.93 24.59
N VAL A 127 -0.91 35.10 25.05
CA VAL A 127 0.04 36.05 25.72
C VAL A 127 0.79 35.34 26.86
N PRO A 128 2.16 35.41 26.92
CA PRO A 128 3.05 36.21 26.04
C PRO A 128 3.51 35.52 24.74
N ALA A 129 3.21 34.23 24.53
CA ALA A 129 3.66 33.49 23.39
C ALA A 129 2.88 33.84 22.10
N GLN A 130 3.59 33.83 20.96
CA GLN A 130 3.00 34.01 19.63
C GLN A 130 3.86 33.36 18.56
N LEU A 131 3.23 32.95 17.44
CA LEU A 131 3.91 32.43 16.25
C LEU A 131 3.15 32.85 15.00
N ALA A 132 3.85 33.47 14.06
CA ALA A 132 3.39 33.69 12.68
C ALA A 132 4.16 32.76 11.75
N LEU A 133 3.46 32.09 10.87
CA LEU A 133 4.04 31.22 9.84
C LEU A 133 3.72 31.80 8.46
N LEU A 134 4.72 32.43 7.84
CA LEU A 134 4.65 32.99 6.51
C LEU A 134 5.92 32.66 5.74
N ASP A 135 5.79 32.00 4.61
CA ASP A 135 6.85 31.85 3.61
C ASP A 135 6.44 32.62 2.33
N PRO A 136 6.97 33.82 2.07
CA PRO A 136 6.59 34.61 0.93
C PRO A 136 7.03 34.03 -0.42
N ALA A 137 7.91 33.04 -0.44
CA ALA A 137 8.31 32.31 -1.65
C ALA A 137 7.28 31.27 -2.08
N ARG A 138 6.45 30.77 -1.16
CA ARG A 138 5.40 29.78 -1.43
C ARG A 138 4.11 30.47 -1.82
N THR A 139 3.96 30.78 -3.11
CA THR A 139 2.83 31.54 -3.62
C THR A 139 1.85 30.68 -4.42
N HIS A 140 0.56 31.05 -4.34
CA HIS A 140 -0.57 30.37 -4.98
C HIS A 140 -1.27 31.32 -5.96
N ALA A 141 -2.00 30.77 -6.94
CA ALA A 141 -2.77 31.56 -7.90
C ALA A 141 -3.96 32.25 -7.21
N SER A 142 -4.28 33.48 -7.60
CA SER A 142 -5.53 34.15 -7.23
C SER A 142 -6.65 33.75 -8.19
N ALA A 143 -7.89 34.12 -7.85
CA ALA A 143 -9.11 33.84 -8.63
C ALA A 143 -9.41 32.35 -8.84
N SER A 144 -8.80 31.46 -8.07
CA SER A 144 -9.08 30.03 -8.01
C SER A 144 -9.42 29.59 -6.60
N TRP A 145 -10.15 28.47 -6.48
CA TRP A 145 -10.51 27.91 -5.19
C TRP A 145 -9.33 27.19 -4.55
N HIS A 146 -9.11 27.44 -3.26
CA HIS A 146 -8.10 26.84 -2.43
C HIS A 146 -8.66 26.46 -1.07
N VAL A 147 -8.03 25.50 -0.42
CA VAL A 147 -8.24 25.21 1.01
C VAL A 147 -7.02 25.69 1.77
N ALA A 148 -7.18 26.76 2.57
CA ALA A 148 -6.21 27.11 3.60
C ALA A 148 -6.55 26.36 4.88
N ALA A 149 -5.56 25.71 5.51
CA ALA A 149 -5.73 25.05 6.79
C ALA A 149 -4.61 25.42 7.77
N MET A 150 -4.97 25.46 9.05
CA MET A 150 -4.05 25.57 10.16
C MET A 150 -4.34 24.48 11.17
N THR A 151 -3.34 23.67 11.54
CA THR A 151 -3.44 22.69 12.62
C THR A 151 -2.60 23.12 13.81
N PHE A 152 -3.08 22.80 15.00
CA PHE A 152 -2.35 22.87 16.26
C PHE A 152 -2.53 21.56 17.02
N ASP A 153 -1.44 20.84 17.31
CA ASP A 153 -1.45 19.53 17.94
C ASP A 153 -1.24 19.55 19.47
N GLY A 154 -1.28 20.75 20.07
CA GLY A 154 -0.98 21.00 21.48
C GLY A 154 0.42 21.56 21.70
N THR A 155 1.31 21.48 20.72
CA THR A 155 2.71 21.93 20.78
C THR A 155 3.16 22.68 19.54
N THR A 156 2.72 22.26 18.37
CA THR A 156 3.20 22.73 17.07
C THR A 156 2.06 23.26 16.22
N GLN A 157 2.21 24.47 15.72
CA GLN A 157 1.37 25.07 14.69
C GLN A 157 1.91 24.67 13.31
N ARG A 158 1.01 24.30 12.38
CA ARG A 158 1.33 24.06 10.96
C ARG A 158 0.31 24.75 10.08
N GLY A 159 0.78 25.40 9.02
CA GLY A 159 -0.07 26.02 7.99
C GLY A 159 -0.03 25.23 6.69
N PHE A 160 -1.17 25.08 5.99
CA PHE A 160 -1.31 24.30 4.76
C PHE A 160 -2.13 25.04 3.71
N VAL A 161 -1.78 24.83 2.42
CA VAL A 161 -2.62 25.20 1.27
C VAL A 161 -2.82 23.94 0.43
N ASP A 162 -4.08 23.58 0.16
CA ASP A 162 -4.48 22.40 -0.62
C ASP A 162 -3.77 21.10 -0.15
N GLY A 163 -3.62 20.96 1.18
CA GLY A 163 -2.97 19.83 1.83
C GLY A 163 -1.43 19.90 1.86
N VAL A 164 -0.81 20.91 1.25
CA VAL A 164 0.66 21.09 1.27
C VAL A 164 1.07 21.96 2.44
N GLU A 165 1.98 21.49 3.30
CA GLU A 165 2.51 22.26 4.41
C GLU A 165 3.30 23.49 3.89
N GLN A 166 2.93 24.68 4.37
CA GLN A 166 3.58 25.95 4.03
C GLN A 166 4.64 26.34 5.06
N GLY A 167 4.47 25.91 6.30
CA GLY A 167 5.38 26.14 7.39
C GLY A 167 4.89 25.53 8.68
N SER A 168 5.81 25.32 9.63
CA SER A 168 5.52 24.78 10.96
C SER A 168 6.47 25.35 12.01
N GLY A 169 6.00 25.37 13.26
CA GLY A 169 6.82 25.80 14.38
C GLY A 169 6.16 25.57 15.74
N PRO A 170 6.96 25.45 16.81
CA PRO A 170 6.44 25.27 18.14
C PRO A 170 5.91 26.59 18.71
N VAL A 171 4.77 26.52 19.40
CA VAL A 171 4.20 27.67 20.11
C VAL A 171 3.47 27.21 21.39
N ALA A 172 3.69 27.92 22.49
CA ALA A 172 2.93 27.72 23.72
C ALA A 172 1.57 28.40 23.58
N PHE A 173 0.55 27.62 23.22
CA PHE A 173 -0.81 28.09 23.03
C PHE A 173 -1.75 27.27 23.94
N LEU A 174 -2.36 27.92 24.91
CA LEU A 174 -3.31 27.31 25.83
C LEU A 174 -4.74 27.39 25.26
N PRO A 175 -5.68 26.54 25.70
CA PRO A 175 -7.07 26.61 25.31
C PRO A 175 -7.65 28.02 25.53
N LEU A 176 -8.26 28.59 24.50
CA LEU A 176 -8.93 29.89 24.58
C LEU A 176 -10.24 29.80 25.39
N GLY A 177 -10.63 30.91 26.02
CA GLY A 177 -11.95 31.10 26.60
C GLY A 177 -13.04 31.38 25.57
N ALA A 178 -14.24 31.76 26.06
CA ALA A 178 -15.33 32.24 25.22
C ALA A 178 -14.90 33.47 24.43
N GLY A 179 -15.45 33.63 23.21
CA GLY A 179 -15.05 34.75 22.35
C GLY A 179 -15.87 34.79 21.07
N GLN A 180 -15.33 35.44 20.04
CA GLN A 180 -16.01 35.69 18.77
C GLN A 180 -15.14 35.25 17.60
N THR A 181 -15.80 35.03 16.46
CA THR A 181 -15.15 34.75 15.17
C THR A 181 -15.55 35.80 14.15
N SER A 182 -14.60 36.40 13.43
CA SER A 182 -14.90 37.18 12.23
C SER A 182 -14.40 36.47 10.97
N ILE A 183 -15.15 36.64 9.89
CA ILE A 183 -14.87 36.11 8.57
C ILE A 183 -14.83 37.25 7.57
N GLY A 184 -13.80 37.28 6.70
CA GLY A 184 -13.64 38.33 5.71
C GLY A 184 -12.98 39.63 6.26
N VAL A 185 -12.73 39.70 7.56
CA VAL A 185 -12.10 40.88 8.18
C VAL A 185 -11.53 40.53 9.56
N ARG A 186 -10.52 41.28 10.03
CA ARG A 186 -10.12 41.24 11.44
C ARG A 186 -11.18 41.87 12.33
N GLN A 187 -11.39 41.43 13.57
CA GLN A 187 -12.43 41.92 14.49
C GLN A 187 -12.35 43.45 14.76
N ASN A 188 -11.16 44.03 14.73
CA ASN A 188 -10.99 45.49 14.83
C ASN A 188 -11.23 46.25 13.50
N ARG A 189 -11.85 45.59 12.50
CA ARG A 189 -12.26 46.12 11.20
C ARG A 189 -11.12 46.69 10.34
N VAL A 190 -9.98 46.00 10.32
CA VAL A 190 -8.86 46.27 9.42
C VAL A 190 -8.51 45.02 8.62
N PHE A 191 -7.75 45.16 7.52
CA PHE A 191 -7.27 44.06 6.68
C PHE A 191 -8.38 43.20 6.06
N TRP A 192 -9.27 43.88 5.36
CA TRP A 192 -10.44 43.33 4.69
C TRP A 192 -10.04 42.31 3.60
N PHE A 193 -10.73 41.21 3.54
CA PHE A 193 -10.57 40.20 2.51
C PHE A 193 -11.36 40.55 1.25
N LYS A 194 -10.74 40.42 0.08
CA LYS A 194 -11.40 40.50 -1.23
C LYS A 194 -11.42 39.14 -1.90
N GLY A 195 -12.61 38.65 -2.20
CA GLY A 195 -12.80 37.34 -2.78
C GLY A 195 -14.03 36.60 -2.25
N ARG A 196 -14.10 35.31 -2.47
CA ARG A 196 -15.23 34.45 -2.11
C ARG A 196 -14.83 33.44 -1.05
N ILE A 197 -15.72 33.17 -0.08
CA ILE A 197 -15.56 32.12 0.91
C ILE A 197 -16.81 31.23 0.87
N HIS A 198 -16.60 29.92 0.73
CA HIS A 198 -17.66 28.92 0.62
C HIS A 198 -17.89 28.16 1.93
N THR A 199 -16.82 27.71 2.58
CA THR A 199 -16.92 26.85 3.79
C THR A 199 -15.81 27.20 4.77
N VAL A 200 -16.13 27.26 6.06
CA VAL A 200 -15.19 27.20 7.17
C VAL A 200 -15.49 25.94 7.97
N ARG A 201 -14.47 25.09 8.19
CA ARG A 201 -14.58 23.88 9.01
C ARG A 201 -13.59 23.96 10.17
N ILE A 202 -14.08 23.64 11.37
CA ILE A 202 -13.29 23.61 12.60
C ILE A 202 -13.40 22.22 13.21
N SER A 203 -12.29 21.53 13.33
CA SER A 203 -12.20 20.19 13.92
C SER A 203 -11.50 20.24 15.27
N PRO A 204 -11.94 19.46 16.27
CA PRO A 204 -11.39 19.50 17.63
C PRO A 204 -10.08 18.70 17.79
N THR A 205 -9.49 18.28 16.69
CA THR A 205 -8.22 17.53 16.61
C THR A 205 -7.32 18.10 15.54
N ALA A 206 -6.01 17.89 15.65
CA ALA A 206 -5.07 18.16 14.57
C ALA A 206 -5.21 17.09 13.48
N LEU A 207 -5.90 17.40 12.39
CA LEU A 207 -6.14 16.48 11.28
C LEU A 207 -4.88 16.29 10.42
N ALA A 208 -4.73 15.10 9.85
CA ALA A 208 -3.75 14.88 8.78
C ALA A 208 -4.23 15.51 7.46
N PRO A 209 -3.33 15.95 6.55
CA PRO A 209 -3.69 16.62 5.29
C PRO A 209 -4.69 15.84 4.41
N ALA A 210 -4.65 14.51 4.42
CA ALA A 210 -5.59 13.65 3.70
C ALA A 210 -7.05 13.75 4.19
N GLN A 211 -7.26 14.33 5.37
CA GLN A 211 -8.59 14.53 5.98
C GLN A 211 -9.14 15.95 5.78
N PHE A 212 -8.37 16.84 5.13
CA PHE A 212 -8.77 18.22 4.87
C PHE A 212 -9.89 18.30 3.85
N LEU A 213 -10.59 19.45 3.84
CA LEU A 213 -11.44 19.83 2.73
C LEU A 213 -10.64 19.79 1.43
N THR A 214 -11.30 19.51 0.32
CA THR A 214 -10.65 19.47 -1.00
C THR A 214 -11.13 20.67 -1.82
N ALA A 215 -10.19 21.40 -2.41
CA ALA A 215 -10.52 22.43 -3.39
C ALA A 215 -11.10 21.77 -4.65
N PRO A 216 -12.12 22.35 -5.31
CA PRO A 216 -12.64 21.85 -6.57
C PRO A 216 -11.58 21.94 -7.66
N ALA A 217 -11.63 21.04 -8.64
CA ALA A 217 -10.76 21.06 -9.78
C ALA A 217 -10.94 22.36 -10.60
N GLN A 218 -9.83 23.02 -10.95
CA GLN A 218 -9.84 24.23 -11.75
C GLN A 218 -10.26 23.93 -13.19
N VAL A 219 -11.31 24.59 -13.69
CA VAL A 219 -11.75 24.51 -15.10
C VAL A 219 -11.20 25.69 -15.90
N ILE A 220 -10.52 25.39 -17.00
CA ILE A 220 -9.87 26.36 -17.88
C ILE A 220 -10.57 26.34 -19.24
N ALA A 221 -11.21 27.42 -19.62
CA ALA A 221 -11.82 27.57 -20.95
C ALA A 221 -10.72 27.58 -22.04
N LEU A 222 -10.87 26.77 -23.09
CA LEU A 222 -9.91 26.72 -24.21
C LEU A 222 -9.99 27.98 -25.09
N TRP A 223 -11.17 28.52 -25.26
CA TRP A 223 -11.48 29.60 -26.20
C TRP A 223 -12.18 30.77 -25.49
N PRO A 224 -11.51 31.50 -24.58
CA PRO A 224 -12.14 32.63 -23.87
C PRO A 224 -12.52 33.75 -24.82
N GLU A 225 -11.88 33.86 -25.98
CA GLU A 225 -12.19 34.80 -27.05
C GLU A 225 -13.37 34.39 -27.95
N GLY A 226 -13.92 33.20 -27.75
CA GLY A 226 -15.03 32.62 -28.53
C GLY A 226 -14.61 31.32 -29.24
N VAL A 227 -15.48 30.32 -29.15
CA VAL A 227 -15.27 28.98 -29.73
C VAL A 227 -15.36 29.03 -31.25
N PRO A 228 -14.32 28.61 -32.00
CA PRO A 228 -14.35 28.62 -33.48
C PRO A 228 -15.48 27.75 -34.01
N GLY A 229 -16.28 28.32 -34.93
CA GLY A 229 -17.39 27.62 -35.59
C GLY A 229 -18.52 27.22 -34.64
N ARG A 230 -18.72 27.97 -33.54
CA ARG A 230 -19.81 27.69 -32.57
C ARG A 230 -21.15 27.57 -33.25
N ARG A 231 -21.93 26.54 -32.89
CA ARG A 231 -23.23 26.23 -33.46
C ARG A 231 -24.32 26.55 -32.42
N PRO A 232 -25.03 27.66 -32.56
CA PRO A 232 -26.08 28.07 -31.62
C PRO A 232 -27.28 27.12 -31.57
N ASP A 233 -27.50 26.39 -32.69
CA ASP A 233 -28.64 25.48 -32.90
C ASP A 233 -28.39 24.04 -32.41
N ALA A 234 -27.20 23.74 -31.92
CA ALA A 234 -26.83 22.37 -31.60
C ALA A 234 -27.38 21.86 -30.23
N GLY A 235 -28.20 22.64 -29.54
CA GLY A 235 -28.80 22.28 -28.23
C GLY A 235 -27.81 22.36 -27.07
N PRO A 236 -28.21 22.11 -25.82
CA PRO A 236 -27.36 22.28 -24.65
C PRO A 236 -26.41 21.08 -24.47
N GLU A 237 -25.23 21.34 -23.89
CA GLU A 237 -24.37 20.32 -23.33
C GLU A 237 -25.10 19.56 -22.20
N ARG A 238 -24.94 18.25 -22.12
CA ARG A 238 -25.62 17.38 -21.14
C ARG A 238 -24.69 16.29 -20.63
N ILE A 239 -25.02 15.75 -19.46
CA ILE A 239 -24.46 14.51 -18.95
C ILE A 239 -25.52 13.42 -19.09
N VAL A 240 -25.20 12.35 -19.81
CA VAL A 240 -26.07 11.20 -20.05
C VAL A 240 -25.31 9.96 -19.59
N ASP A 241 -25.85 9.21 -18.63
CA ASP A 241 -25.20 8.03 -18.02
C ASP A 241 -23.72 8.29 -17.62
N GLY A 242 -23.48 9.42 -16.93
CA GLY A 242 -22.13 9.84 -16.47
C GLY A 242 -21.20 10.33 -17.59
N ARG A 243 -21.66 10.43 -18.84
CA ARG A 243 -20.86 10.82 -20.01
C ARG A 243 -21.28 12.17 -20.56
N VAL A 244 -20.30 13.02 -20.88
CA VAL A 244 -20.58 14.33 -21.46
C VAL A 244 -20.89 14.17 -22.95
N VAL A 245 -21.99 14.78 -23.38
CA VAL A 245 -22.44 14.82 -24.77
C VAL A 245 -22.71 16.25 -25.20
N ASN A 246 -22.62 16.53 -26.49
CA ASN A 246 -22.95 17.81 -27.10
C ASN A 246 -22.08 18.95 -26.58
N VAL A 247 -20.75 18.79 -26.66
CA VAL A 247 -19.78 19.75 -26.15
C VAL A 247 -19.72 21.01 -27.02
N HIS A 248 -20.03 22.18 -26.44
CA HIS A 248 -19.97 23.50 -27.09
C HIS A 248 -18.89 24.43 -26.54
N ASP A 249 -18.57 24.25 -25.26
CA ASP A 249 -17.57 25.03 -24.55
C ASP A 249 -16.42 24.12 -24.10
N PRO A 250 -15.47 23.84 -25.02
CA PRO A 250 -14.35 22.96 -24.73
C PRO A 250 -13.45 23.57 -23.66
N SER A 251 -12.96 22.72 -22.73
CA SER A 251 -12.24 23.15 -21.56
C SER A 251 -11.22 22.10 -21.10
N LEU A 252 -10.29 22.54 -20.25
CA LEU A 252 -9.42 21.67 -19.46
C LEU A 252 -9.86 21.69 -17.99
N THR A 253 -10.00 20.53 -17.38
CA THR A 253 -10.11 20.42 -15.93
C THR A 253 -8.74 20.02 -15.38
N TYR A 254 -8.15 20.89 -14.56
CA TYR A 254 -6.82 20.70 -14.00
C TYR A 254 -6.86 19.92 -12.69
N TYR A 255 -6.04 18.89 -12.60
CA TYR A 255 -5.78 18.09 -11.40
C TYR A 255 -4.30 18.23 -11.05
N PRO A 256 -3.95 18.91 -9.94
CA PRO A 256 -2.56 19.10 -9.54
C PRO A 256 -1.91 17.77 -9.16
N PRO A 257 -0.57 17.68 -9.22
CA PRO A 257 0.17 16.55 -8.69
C PRO A 257 -0.03 16.45 -7.18
N ALA A 258 0.20 15.27 -6.61
CA ALA A 258 0.19 15.10 -5.16
C ALA A 258 1.17 16.10 -4.49
N PRO A 259 0.82 16.63 -3.32
CA PRO A 259 1.63 17.64 -2.64
C PRO A 259 3.10 17.22 -2.47
N GLY A 260 4.03 18.08 -2.90
CA GLY A 260 5.47 17.84 -2.79
C GLY A 260 6.07 16.85 -3.79
N THR A 261 5.30 16.35 -4.75
CA THR A 261 5.76 15.31 -5.70
C THR A 261 5.99 15.82 -7.12
N SER A 262 5.84 17.13 -7.41
CA SER A 262 5.86 17.65 -8.80
C SER A 262 7.06 17.15 -9.61
N ALA A 263 6.78 16.44 -10.70
CA ALA A 263 7.75 15.98 -11.69
C ALA A 263 8.08 17.03 -12.76
N GLY A 264 7.38 18.16 -12.75
CA GLY A 264 7.47 19.15 -13.83
C GLY A 264 6.82 18.69 -15.13
N THR A 265 6.03 17.63 -15.15
CA THR A 265 5.39 17.05 -16.33
C THR A 265 3.88 17.25 -16.29
N ALA A 266 3.29 17.51 -17.46
CA ALA A 266 1.85 17.57 -17.68
C ALA A 266 1.39 16.47 -18.63
N VAL A 267 0.21 15.92 -18.36
CA VAL A 267 -0.50 15.00 -19.27
C VAL A 267 -1.89 15.55 -19.54
N ILE A 268 -2.19 15.81 -20.83
CA ILE A 268 -3.54 16.15 -21.28
C ILE A 268 -4.24 14.84 -21.66
N VAL A 269 -5.33 14.54 -20.98
CA VAL A 269 -6.10 13.31 -21.15
C VAL A 269 -7.25 13.53 -22.13
N CYS A 270 -7.24 12.80 -23.23
CA CYS A 270 -8.28 12.76 -24.25
C CYS A 270 -9.16 11.51 -24.03
N ALA A 271 -10.34 11.68 -23.48
CA ALA A 271 -11.28 10.59 -23.22
C ALA A 271 -11.82 9.95 -24.51
N GLY A 272 -12.12 8.65 -24.47
CA GLY A 272 -12.84 7.94 -25.52
C GLY A 272 -14.34 8.27 -25.56
N GLY A 273 -15.07 7.56 -26.41
CA GLY A 273 -16.52 7.68 -26.56
C GLY A 273 -16.98 7.82 -28.01
N GLY A 274 -16.18 7.38 -28.97
CA GLY A 274 -16.55 7.29 -30.40
C GLY A 274 -16.88 8.63 -31.05
N TYR A 275 -16.38 9.74 -30.54
CA TYR A 275 -16.72 11.11 -30.94
C TYR A 275 -18.19 11.52 -30.72
N SER A 276 -19.00 10.70 -30.07
CA SER A 276 -20.39 11.05 -29.75
C SER A 276 -20.58 11.46 -28.28
N ARG A 277 -19.61 11.16 -27.44
CA ARG A 277 -19.58 11.41 -25.99
C ARG A 277 -18.16 11.35 -25.45
N LEU A 278 -17.97 11.74 -24.17
CA LEU A 278 -16.69 11.64 -23.47
C LEU A 278 -16.83 10.74 -22.22
N ALA A 279 -15.98 9.72 -22.12
CA ALA A 279 -15.92 8.78 -21.00
C ALA A 279 -15.04 9.34 -19.85
N MET A 280 -15.55 10.37 -19.17
CA MET A 280 -14.78 11.10 -18.13
C MET A 280 -14.61 10.29 -16.85
N ASP A 281 -15.50 9.37 -16.55
CA ASP A 281 -15.59 8.59 -15.31
C ASP A 281 -14.57 7.44 -15.21
N ASN A 282 -14.27 6.77 -16.30
CA ASN A 282 -13.37 5.61 -16.33
C ASN A 282 -11.93 5.99 -16.74
N GLU A 283 -11.76 6.53 -17.92
CA GLU A 283 -10.44 6.76 -18.53
C GLU A 283 -9.74 7.96 -17.90
N VAL A 284 -10.47 9.09 -17.70
CA VAL A 284 -9.90 10.28 -17.08
C VAL A 284 -9.66 10.06 -15.59
N ALA A 285 -10.66 9.57 -14.84
CA ALA A 285 -10.49 9.33 -13.41
C ALA A 285 -9.39 8.28 -13.12
N GLY A 286 -9.25 7.28 -13.99
CA GLY A 286 -8.16 6.31 -13.91
C GLY A 286 -6.78 6.96 -14.12
N ALA A 287 -6.65 7.79 -15.16
CA ALA A 287 -5.40 8.53 -15.41
C ALA A 287 -5.05 9.49 -14.27
N VAL A 288 -6.04 10.22 -13.73
CA VAL A 288 -5.84 11.12 -12.57
C VAL A 288 -5.32 10.32 -11.38
N ARG A 289 -6.02 9.26 -10.98
CA ARG A 289 -5.59 8.43 -9.83
C ARG A 289 -4.20 7.82 -9.99
N HIS A 290 -3.79 7.51 -11.23
CA HIS A 290 -2.48 6.90 -11.49
C HIS A 290 -1.36 7.94 -11.58
N LEU A 291 -1.58 9.07 -12.25
CA LEU A 291 -0.52 10.02 -12.62
C LEU A 291 -0.25 11.10 -11.56
N THR A 292 -1.28 11.58 -10.86
CA THR A 292 -1.08 12.66 -9.87
C THR A 292 -0.20 12.25 -8.69
N PRO A 293 -0.24 10.99 -8.17
CA PRO A 293 0.70 10.53 -7.15
C PRO A 293 2.15 10.45 -7.64
N LEU A 294 2.35 10.31 -8.96
CA LEU A 294 3.68 10.29 -9.60
C LEU A 294 4.24 11.69 -9.86
N GLY A 295 3.57 12.74 -9.38
CA GLY A 295 4.01 14.11 -9.55
C GLY A 295 3.61 14.76 -10.89
N VAL A 296 2.73 14.13 -11.65
CA VAL A 296 2.27 14.62 -12.96
C VAL A 296 1.04 15.51 -12.80
N SER A 297 1.09 16.70 -13.40
CA SER A 297 -0.07 17.58 -13.58
C SER A 297 -1.00 17.00 -14.64
N VAL A 298 -2.24 16.66 -14.30
CA VAL A 298 -3.21 16.07 -15.23
C VAL A 298 -4.25 17.11 -15.66
N PHE A 299 -4.49 17.18 -16.98
CA PHE A 299 -5.48 18.05 -17.59
C PHE A 299 -6.50 17.23 -18.36
N ALA A 300 -7.72 17.10 -17.85
CA ALA A 300 -8.79 16.40 -18.56
C ALA A 300 -9.38 17.30 -19.65
N LEU A 301 -9.23 16.88 -20.90
CA LEU A 301 -9.70 17.64 -22.04
C LEU A 301 -11.16 17.29 -22.37
N LYS A 302 -12.04 18.28 -22.26
CA LYS A 302 -13.39 18.26 -22.80
C LYS A 302 -13.34 18.87 -24.20
N TYR A 303 -13.36 18.04 -25.24
CA TYR A 303 -13.24 18.48 -26.63
C TYR A 303 -14.57 18.34 -27.39
N ARG A 304 -14.75 19.12 -28.46
CA ARG A 304 -15.96 19.11 -29.31
C ARG A 304 -16.13 17.77 -30.03
N LEU A 305 -17.37 17.36 -30.20
CA LEU A 305 -17.76 16.02 -30.67
C LEU A 305 -18.37 16.04 -32.10
N SER A 306 -19.18 15.01 -32.40
CA SER A 306 -19.80 14.77 -33.70
C SER A 306 -20.64 15.91 -34.24
N GLU A 307 -21.18 16.75 -33.40
CA GLU A 307 -21.94 17.96 -33.75
C GLU A 307 -21.11 18.96 -34.56
N TYR A 308 -19.78 18.88 -34.38
CA TYR A 308 -18.81 19.72 -35.08
C TYR A 308 -18.00 18.94 -36.12
N GLY A 309 -17.71 17.66 -35.86
CA GLY A 309 -16.86 16.85 -36.73
C GLY A 309 -15.43 17.38 -36.85
N HIS A 310 -14.69 16.84 -37.85
CA HIS A 310 -13.36 17.38 -38.19
C HIS A 310 -13.47 18.79 -38.77
N PRO A 311 -12.60 19.79 -38.42
CA PRO A 311 -11.37 19.64 -37.59
C PRO A 311 -11.52 20.00 -36.11
N ALA A 312 -12.74 20.18 -35.59
CA ALA A 312 -12.96 20.73 -34.25
C ALA A 312 -12.24 19.97 -33.13
N PRO A 313 -12.27 18.62 -33.00
CA PRO A 313 -11.50 17.91 -31.99
C PRO A 313 -9.99 18.13 -32.10
N LEU A 314 -9.44 18.22 -33.33
CA LEU A 314 -8.04 18.53 -33.56
C LEU A 314 -7.69 19.94 -33.10
N GLN A 315 -8.55 20.94 -33.41
CA GLN A 315 -8.36 22.32 -32.96
C GLN A 315 -8.30 22.40 -31.43
N ASP A 316 -9.20 21.70 -30.75
CA ASP A 316 -9.32 21.73 -29.30
C ASP A 316 -8.09 21.12 -28.61
N VAL A 317 -7.60 19.95 -29.08
CA VAL A 317 -6.41 19.32 -28.49
C VAL A 317 -5.14 20.13 -28.75
N LEU A 318 -4.97 20.70 -29.95
CA LEU A 318 -3.81 21.55 -30.26
C LEU A 318 -3.85 22.85 -29.46
N ARG A 319 -5.03 23.42 -29.27
CA ARG A 319 -5.25 24.57 -28.38
C ARG A 319 -4.94 24.22 -26.92
N ALA A 320 -5.37 23.04 -26.44
CA ALA A 320 -5.10 22.58 -25.10
C ALA A 320 -3.59 22.50 -24.81
N ILE A 321 -2.80 21.94 -25.73
CA ILE A 321 -1.34 21.88 -25.62
C ILE A 321 -0.75 23.29 -25.51
N ARG A 322 -1.20 24.22 -26.36
CA ARG A 322 -0.73 25.62 -26.36
C ARG A 322 -1.08 26.33 -25.06
N VAL A 323 -2.29 26.14 -24.54
CA VAL A 323 -2.74 26.72 -23.26
C VAL A 323 -1.85 26.23 -22.11
N VAL A 324 -1.66 24.91 -21.97
CA VAL A 324 -0.80 24.35 -20.92
C VAL A 324 0.65 24.84 -21.09
N ARG A 325 1.20 24.83 -22.30
CA ARG A 325 2.58 25.24 -22.58
C ARG A 325 2.82 26.74 -22.33
N SER A 326 1.85 27.59 -22.66
CA SER A 326 1.95 29.02 -22.40
C SER A 326 1.89 29.37 -20.90
N ARG A 327 1.16 28.57 -20.12
CA ARG A 327 0.93 28.73 -18.68
C ARG A 327 1.75 27.72 -17.84
N ALA A 328 2.78 27.09 -18.42
CA ALA A 328 3.54 26.02 -17.80
C ALA A 328 4.10 26.39 -16.41
N ALA A 329 4.62 27.62 -16.25
CA ALA A 329 5.14 28.11 -14.97
C ALA A 329 4.04 28.20 -13.88
N GLU A 330 2.81 28.50 -14.25
CA GLU A 330 1.66 28.55 -13.32
C GLU A 330 1.34 27.19 -12.73
N PHE A 331 1.49 26.12 -13.54
CA PHE A 331 1.19 24.74 -13.15
C PHE A 331 2.42 24.00 -12.61
N GLY A 332 3.59 24.67 -12.50
CA GLY A 332 4.84 24.01 -12.09
C GLY A 332 5.34 22.99 -13.10
N VAL A 333 5.06 23.20 -14.41
CA VAL A 333 5.37 22.29 -15.51
C VAL A 333 6.52 22.83 -16.36
N GLN A 334 7.40 21.96 -16.82
CA GLN A 334 8.42 22.30 -17.82
C GLN A 334 7.77 22.39 -19.20
N ARG A 335 8.17 23.38 -20.01
CA ARG A 335 7.54 23.67 -21.31
C ARG A 335 7.70 22.58 -22.36
N ASP A 336 8.68 21.70 -22.19
CA ASP A 336 9.04 20.56 -23.02
C ASP A 336 8.66 19.20 -22.40
N HIS A 337 7.82 19.21 -21.35
CA HIS A 337 7.33 18.03 -20.67
C HIS A 337 5.79 17.95 -20.68
N ILE A 338 5.17 18.18 -21.84
CA ILE A 338 3.71 18.16 -22.00
C ILE A 338 3.31 17.04 -22.96
N GLY A 339 2.76 15.97 -22.40
CA GLY A 339 2.31 14.79 -23.13
C GLY A 339 0.80 14.70 -23.29
N LEU A 340 0.40 13.75 -24.15
CA LEU A 340 -0.99 13.37 -24.36
C LEU A 340 -1.20 11.94 -23.86
N PHE A 341 -2.34 11.69 -23.24
CA PHE A 341 -2.89 10.36 -23.01
C PHE A 341 -4.24 10.27 -23.71
N GLY A 342 -4.41 9.28 -24.59
CA GLY A 342 -5.65 9.11 -25.34
C GLY A 342 -6.16 7.68 -25.32
N ALA A 343 -7.46 7.50 -25.04
CA ALA A 343 -8.10 6.19 -25.07
C ALA A 343 -9.16 6.11 -26.19
N SER A 344 -9.24 4.98 -26.91
CA SER A 344 -10.27 4.76 -27.93
C SER A 344 -10.29 5.88 -28.97
N ALA A 345 -11.42 6.57 -29.19
CA ALA A 345 -11.53 7.75 -30.04
C ALA A 345 -10.64 8.92 -29.56
N GLY A 346 -10.44 9.06 -28.23
CA GLY A 346 -9.47 10.00 -27.66
C GLY A 346 -8.03 9.65 -28.02
N GLY A 347 -7.74 8.37 -28.26
CA GLY A 347 -6.48 7.90 -28.83
C GLY A 347 -6.26 8.43 -30.25
N HIS A 348 -7.30 8.49 -31.05
CA HIS A 348 -7.24 9.12 -32.37
C HIS A 348 -7.02 10.63 -32.28
N VAL A 349 -7.67 11.32 -31.32
CA VAL A 349 -7.43 12.76 -31.07
C VAL A 349 -5.96 13.02 -30.69
N ALA A 350 -5.40 12.22 -29.79
CA ALA A 350 -4.00 12.36 -29.35
C ALA A 350 -3.00 12.03 -30.48
N ALA A 351 -3.23 10.96 -31.24
CA ALA A 351 -2.41 10.58 -32.37
C ALA A 351 -2.49 11.61 -33.51
N SER A 352 -3.70 12.16 -33.77
CA SER A 352 -3.89 13.24 -34.75
C SER A 352 -3.13 14.50 -34.35
N ALA A 353 -3.13 14.86 -33.06
CA ALA A 353 -2.34 16.00 -32.58
C ALA A 353 -0.83 15.80 -32.80
N ALA A 354 -0.34 14.58 -32.65
CA ALA A 354 1.07 14.25 -32.88
C ALA A 354 1.44 14.28 -34.39
N ALA A 355 0.54 13.86 -35.27
CA ALA A 355 0.78 13.87 -36.72
C ALA A 355 0.60 15.29 -37.33
N TRP A 356 -0.33 16.07 -36.77
CA TRP A 356 -0.79 17.33 -37.37
C TRP A 356 -0.59 18.53 -36.44
N PHE A 357 0.44 18.53 -35.58
CA PHE A 357 0.67 19.60 -34.60
C PHE A 357 0.94 20.98 -35.23
N ASP A 358 1.39 21.03 -36.47
CA ASP A 358 1.72 22.23 -37.24
C ASP A 358 0.69 22.55 -38.35
N ALA A 359 -0.36 21.71 -38.48
CA ALA A 359 -1.33 21.83 -39.54
C ALA A 359 -2.12 23.16 -39.48
N PRO A 360 -2.44 23.76 -40.67
CA PRO A 360 -3.16 25.03 -40.75
C PRO A 360 -4.54 25.02 -40.07
N GLU A 361 -5.27 23.93 -40.22
CA GLU A 361 -6.61 23.75 -39.62
C GLU A 361 -6.57 23.75 -38.08
N GLY A 362 -5.41 23.53 -37.49
CA GLY A 362 -5.20 23.64 -36.03
C GLY A 362 -4.96 25.09 -35.55
N ARG A 363 -4.94 26.05 -36.47
CA ARG A 363 -4.74 27.48 -36.21
C ARG A 363 -6.03 28.25 -36.46
N THR A 364 -6.29 29.23 -35.63
CA THR A 364 -7.51 30.03 -35.67
C THR A 364 -7.27 31.52 -35.83
N GLY A 365 -5.99 31.92 -35.94
CA GLY A 365 -5.58 33.32 -35.93
C GLY A 365 -5.40 33.95 -34.57
N ALA A 366 -5.56 33.18 -33.51
CA ALA A 366 -5.34 33.66 -32.13
C ALA A 366 -3.84 33.87 -31.84
N ALA A 367 -3.50 34.81 -30.97
CA ALA A 367 -2.11 35.08 -30.56
C ALA A 367 -1.40 33.80 -30.02
N LEU A 368 -2.14 32.88 -29.42
CA LEU A 368 -1.64 31.63 -28.87
C LEU A 368 -1.16 30.64 -29.96
N ASP A 369 -1.51 30.84 -31.22
CA ASP A 369 -1.03 30.03 -32.34
C ASP A 369 0.47 30.15 -32.59
N ALA A 370 1.13 31.13 -32.03
CA ALA A 370 2.60 31.27 -32.02
C ALA A 370 3.29 30.26 -31.08
N VAL A 371 2.55 29.68 -30.12
CA VAL A 371 3.06 28.64 -29.21
C VAL A 371 3.02 27.28 -29.90
N SER A 372 4.07 26.47 -29.76
CA SER A 372 4.11 25.11 -30.30
C SER A 372 3.00 24.23 -29.74
N ALA A 373 2.28 23.55 -30.61
CA ALA A 373 1.30 22.53 -30.25
C ALA A 373 1.84 21.09 -30.38
N ARG A 374 3.15 20.91 -30.63
CA ARG A 374 3.75 19.57 -30.66
C ARG A 374 3.76 18.98 -29.26
N PRO A 375 3.15 17.81 -29.02
CA PRO A 375 3.29 17.13 -27.72
C PRO A 375 4.70 16.58 -27.56
N ASP A 376 5.17 16.41 -26.33
CA ASP A 376 6.53 15.93 -26.06
C ASP A 376 6.56 14.40 -25.93
N PHE A 377 5.41 13.79 -25.66
CA PHE A 377 5.17 12.34 -25.74
C PHE A 377 3.68 12.03 -25.92
N VAL A 378 3.36 10.80 -26.35
CA VAL A 378 1.98 10.32 -26.51
C VAL A 378 1.83 8.92 -25.94
N ALA A 379 0.85 8.72 -25.05
CA ALA A 379 0.42 7.42 -24.54
C ALA A 379 -0.98 7.08 -25.07
N LEU A 380 -1.15 5.90 -25.63
CA LEU A 380 -2.40 5.47 -26.27
C LEU A 380 -2.90 4.16 -25.67
N LEU A 381 -4.19 4.12 -25.35
CA LEU A 381 -4.87 2.96 -24.79
C LEU A 381 -5.98 2.52 -25.74
N TYR A 382 -5.91 1.32 -26.31
CA TYR A 382 -6.80 0.75 -27.33
C TYR A 382 -7.27 1.79 -28.38
N PRO A 383 -6.32 2.51 -29.02
CA PRO A 383 -6.65 3.68 -29.82
C PRO A 383 -7.38 3.32 -31.12
N VAL A 384 -8.34 4.15 -31.51
CA VAL A 384 -8.72 4.28 -32.92
C VAL A 384 -7.55 4.94 -33.63
N VAL A 385 -7.13 4.42 -34.79
CA VAL A 385 -6.00 4.93 -35.59
C VAL A 385 -6.38 5.06 -37.05
N THR A 386 -6.86 3.97 -37.65
CA THR A 386 -7.28 3.97 -39.04
C THR A 386 -8.75 4.33 -39.20
N MET A 387 -9.04 5.12 -40.23
CA MET A 387 -10.40 5.39 -40.72
C MET A 387 -10.77 4.52 -41.94
N GLN A 388 -9.91 3.55 -42.32
CA GLN A 388 -10.11 2.68 -43.46
C GLN A 388 -10.64 1.30 -43.05
N ALA A 389 -11.58 0.77 -43.86
CA ALA A 389 -11.99 -0.62 -43.74
C ALA A 389 -10.83 -1.58 -44.05
N PRO A 390 -10.79 -2.80 -43.45
CA PRO A 390 -11.81 -3.36 -42.58
C PRO A 390 -11.65 -3.02 -41.08
N PHE A 391 -10.60 -2.31 -40.70
CA PHE A 391 -10.24 -2.12 -39.29
C PHE A 391 -10.71 -0.81 -38.65
N ALA A 392 -11.37 0.07 -39.44
CA ALA A 392 -11.92 1.32 -38.94
C ALA A 392 -13.03 1.05 -37.90
N HIS A 393 -12.99 1.77 -36.76
CA HIS A 393 -14.13 1.82 -35.87
C HIS A 393 -15.26 2.64 -36.52
N ALA A 394 -16.32 1.95 -36.98
CA ALA A 394 -17.34 2.52 -37.84
C ALA A 394 -18.03 3.77 -37.26
N ASP A 395 -18.33 3.76 -35.95
CA ASP A 395 -18.98 4.88 -35.28
C ASP A 395 -18.04 6.10 -35.16
N SER A 396 -16.78 5.90 -34.77
CA SER A 396 -15.80 6.99 -34.76
C SER A 396 -15.60 7.63 -36.11
N ARG A 397 -15.51 6.80 -37.16
CA ARG A 397 -15.40 7.28 -38.54
C ARG A 397 -16.64 8.10 -38.95
N ARG A 398 -17.82 7.59 -38.69
CA ARG A 398 -19.09 8.28 -39.04
C ARG A 398 -19.24 9.59 -38.26
N ASN A 399 -18.95 9.58 -36.93
CA ASN A 399 -19.14 10.73 -36.08
C ASN A 399 -18.13 11.85 -36.36
N LEU A 400 -16.90 11.50 -36.72
CA LEU A 400 -15.87 12.49 -37.03
C LEU A 400 -15.95 13.01 -38.47
N LEU A 401 -16.23 12.14 -39.44
CA LEU A 401 -16.09 12.43 -40.87
C LEU A 401 -17.45 12.57 -41.60
N GLY A 402 -18.56 12.23 -40.93
CA GLY A 402 -19.89 12.16 -41.56
C GLY A 402 -20.18 10.80 -42.19
N ALA A 403 -21.42 10.65 -42.73
CA ALA A 403 -21.90 9.37 -43.24
C ALA A 403 -21.18 8.95 -44.55
N THR A 404 -20.82 9.90 -45.38
CA THR A 404 -20.17 9.69 -46.71
C THR A 404 -18.92 10.56 -46.86
N PRO A 405 -17.84 10.25 -46.07
CA PRO A 405 -16.65 11.10 -46.10
C PRO A 405 -15.89 10.96 -47.45
N ALA A 406 -15.29 12.07 -47.91
CA ALA A 406 -14.39 12.07 -49.06
C ALA A 406 -13.21 11.10 -48.82
N PRO A 407 -12.79 10.29 -49.80
CA PRO A 407 -11.69 9.36 -49.64
C PRO A 407 -10.38 10.01 -49.17
N ALA A 408 -10.09 11.21 -49.65
CA ALA A 408 -8.91 11.97 -49.22
C ALA A 408 -8.94 12.35 -47.72
N LEU A 409 -10.13 12.60 -47.18
CA LEU A 409 -10.27 12.89 -45.73
C LEU A 409 -10.14 11.61 -44.91
N VAL A 410 -10.67 10.48 -45.37
CA VAL A 410 -10.46 9.17 -44.74
C VAL A 410 -8.98 8.80 -44.74
N ASP A 411 -8.29 9.02 -45.88
CA ASP A 411 -6.85 8.78 -45.96
C ASP A 411 -6.05 9.66 -45.00
N ARG A 412 -6.31 10.98 -45.02
CA ARG A 412 -5.64 11.96 -44.16
C ARG A 412 -5.78 11.67 -42.67
N LEU A 413 -6.95 11.14 -42.24
CA LEU A 413 -7.22 10.84 -40.85
C LEU A 413 -7.01 9.37 -40.48
N SER A 414 -6.38 8.59 -41.32
CA SER A 414 -5.79 7.29 -41.04
C SER A 414 -4.33 7.51 -40.66
N ILE A 415 -4.10 7.68 -39.32
CA ILE A 415 -2.84 8.25 -38.78
C ILE A 415 -1.63 7.38 -39.15
N GLU A 416 -1.82 6.08 -39.26
CA GLU A 416 -0.78 5.12 -39.63
C GLU A 416 -0.18 5.40 -41.05
N LYS A 417 -0.82 6.23 -41.83
CA LYS A 417 -0.32 6.64 -43.16
C LYS A 417 0.47 7.95 -43.15
N HIS A 418 0.42 8.68 -42.03
CA HIS A 418 0.93 10.04 -41.98
C HIS A 418 1.93 10.22 -40.83
N THR A 419 2.60 9.13 -40.42
CA THR A 419 3.70 9.22 -39.47
C THR A 419 4.90 9.92 -40.09
N ARG A 420 5.59 10.72 -39.27
CA ARG A 420 6.73 11.54 -39.65
C ARG A 420 7.83 11.49 -38.59
N SER A 421 9.09 11.61 -38.98
CA SER A 421 10.26 11.43 -38.08
C SER A 421 10.35 12.43 -36.93
N ASP A 422 9.65 13.57 -37.00
CA ASP A 422 9.61 14.60 -35.95
C ASP A 422 8.42 14.45 -34.99
N MET A 423 7.64 13.37 -35.10
CA MET A 423 6.64 13.03 -34.09
C MET A 423 7.31 12.70 -32.76
N PRO A 424 6.60 12.91 -31.62
CA PRO A 424 7.11 12.57 -30.31
C PRO A 424 7.21 11.06 -30.11
N PRO A 425 7.89 10.56 -29.06
CA PRO A 425 7.85 9.15 -28.68
C PRO A 425 6.44 8.69 -28.27
N PHE A 426 6.12 7.42 -28.57
CA PHE A 426 4.83 6.81 -28.30
C PHE A 426 4.93 5.64 -27.32
N PHE A 427 3.90 5.50 -26.49
CA PHE A 427 3.59 4.32 -25.69
C PHE A 427 2.20 3.81 -26.10
N VAL A 428 2.06 2.54 -26.48
CA VAL A 428 0.81 2.02 -27.04
C VAL A 428 0.39 0.74 -26.33
N VAL A 429 -0.86 0.69 -25.85
CA VAL A 429 -1.44 -0.49 -25.20
C VAL A 429 -2.70 -0.93 -25.91
N HIS A 430 -2.83 -2.23 -26.18
CA HIS A 430 -4.03 -2.83 -26.77
C HIS A 430 -4.24 -4.28 -26.33
N SER A 431 -5.46 -4.82 -26.54
CA SER A 431 -5.79 -6.21 -26.25
C SER A 431 -6.37 -6.91 -27.47
N SER A 432 -6.04 -8.19 -27.65
CA SER A 432 -6.58 -9.03 -28.73
C SER A 432 -8.07 -9.37 -28.55
N GLU A 433 -8.62 -9.23 -27.33
CA GLU A 433 -10.06 -9.40 -27.07
C GLU A 433 -10.89 -8.19 -27.46
N ASP A 434 -10.28 -7.07 -27.84
CA ASP A 434 -10.99 -5.86 -28.25
C ASP A 434 -11.72 -6.09 -29.58
N ARG A 435 -13.04 -6.22 -29.52
CA ARG A 435 -13.90 -6.40 -30.69
C ARG A 435 -14.48 -5.11 -31.22
N SER A 436 -14.35 -4.01 -30.50
CA SER A 436 -14.87 -2.70 -30.90
C SER A 436 -13.87 -1.94 -31.76
N VAL A 437 -12.62 -1.88 -31.31
CA VAL A 437 -11.50 -1.32 -32.07
C VAL A 437 -10.48 -2.44 -32.29
N PRO A 438 -10.38 -3.00 -33.48
CA PRO A 438 -9.47 -4.12 -33.76
C PRO A 438 -8.02 -3.76 -33.44
N ILE A 439 -7.26 -4.70 -32.86
CA ILE A 439 -5.85 -4.53 -32.44
C ILE A 439 -4.96 -4.11 -33.60
N GLU A 440 -5.38 -4.37 -34.84
CA GLU A 440 -4.73 -3.95 -36.10
C GLU A 440 -4.54 -2.44 -36.18
N ASN A 441 -5.40 -1.64 -35.52
CA ASN A 441 -5.19 -0.20 -35.38
C ASN A 441 -3.83 0.12 -34.76
N SER A 442 -3.54 -0.49 -33.60
CA SER A 442 -2.26 -0.31 -32.92
C SER A 442 -1.09 -0.97 -33.62
N ALA A 443 -1.30 -2.14 -34.25
CA ALA A 443 -0.25 -2.84 -34.98
C ALA A 443 0.18 -2.06 -36.23
N ALA A 444 -0.77 -1.46 -36.98
CA ALA A 444 -0.48 -0.61 -38.12
C ALA A 444 0.28 0.66 -37.69
N LEU A 445 -0.16 1.31 -36.61
CA LEU A 445 0.54 2.49 -36.08
C LEU A 445 1.95 2.15 -35.62
N LEU A 446 2.15 1.07 -34.90
CA LEU A 446 3.47 0.61 -34.42
C LEU A 446 4.43 0.44 -35.61
N ARG A 447 3.99 -0.24 -36.69
CA ARG A 447 4.79 -0.44 -37.87
C ARG A 447 5.18 0.89 -38.49
N SER A 448 4.22 1.76 -38.73
CA SER A 448 4.43 3.04 -39.38
C SER A 448 5.35 3.98 -38.60
N LEU A 449 5.19 4.06 -37.29
CA LEU A 449 6.07 4.82 -36.40
C LEU A 449 7.51 4.33 -36.48
N ARG A 450 7.72 3.01 -36.46
CA ARG A 450 9.07 2.42 -36.62
C ARG A 450 9.67 2.72 -37.97
N ASP A 451 8.87 2.59 -39.06
CA ASP A 451 9.31 2.88 -40.42
C ASP A 451 9.69 4.36 -40.59
N SER A 452 9.06 5.25 -39.83
CA SER A 452 9.38 6.69 -39.77
C SER A 452 10.48 7.07 -38.80
N GLY A 453 11.07 6.09 -38.10
CA GLY A 453 12.13 6.34 -37.11
C GLY A 453 11.64 6.94 -35.78
N VAL A 454 10.34 6.92 -35.50
CA VAL A 454 9.76 7.43 -34.23
C VAL A 454 9.91 6.38 -33.13
N PRO A 455 10.48 6.75 -31.96
CA PRO A 455 10.56 5.83 -30.84
C PRO A 455 9.18 5.41 -30.36
N VAL A 456 8.94 4.10 -30.25
CA VAL A 456 7.66 3.54 -29.82
C VAL A 456 7.87 2.31 -28.95
N GLU A 457 7.17 2.28 -27.82
CA GLU A 457 7.01 1.10 -26.96
C GLU A 457 5.56 0.64 -27.03
N SER A 458 5.31 -0.68 -27.16
CA SER A 458 3.97 -1.23 -27.28
C SER A 458 3.79 -2.49 -26.45
N HIS A 459 2.61 -2.59 -25.80
CA HIS A 459 2.20 -3.73 -24.99
C HIS A 459 0.88 -4.28 -25.55
N PHE A 460 0.94 -5.47 -26.14
CA PHE A 460 -0.22 -6.18 -26.66
C PHE A 460 -0.56 -7.34 -25.73
N TYR A 461 -1.76 -7.31 -25.18
CA TYR A 461 -2.25 -8.30 -24.22
C TYR A 461 -3.27 -9.23 -24.87
N GLU A 462 -3.43 -10.43 -24.33
CA GLU A 462 -4.46 -11.36 -24.75
C GLU A 462 -5.84 -10.88 -24.30
N ARG A 463 -5.96 -10.50 -23.02
CA ARG A 463 -7.23 -10.18 -22.35
C ARG A 463 -7.47 -8.69 -22.20
N GLY A 464 -8.76 -8.33 -22.14
CA GLY A 464 -9.23 -6.96 -21.96
C GLY A 464 -10.19 -6.53 -23.06
N ALA A 465 -11.49 -6.61 -22.82
CA ALA A 465 -12.49 -6.06 -23.73
C ALA A 465 -12.31 -4.54 -23.89
N HIS A 466 -12.83 -3.96 -24.99
CA HIS A 466 -12.73 -2.52 -25.23
C HIS A 466 -13.21 -1.70 -24.03
N GLY A 467 -12.46 -0.67 -23.66
CA GLY A 467 -12.81 0.18 -22.53
C GLY A 467 -12.32 -0.36 -21.18
N PHE A 468 -11.35 -1.30 -21.16
CA PHE A 468 -10.82 -1.85 -19.91
C PHE A 468 -10.14 -0.79 -19.02
N GLY A 469 -9.69 0.33 -19.57
CA GLY A 469 -9.15 1.45 -18.80
C GLY A 469 -8.06 1.04 -17.80
N PHE A 470 -8.23 1.46 -16.55
CA PHE A 470 -7.35 1.13 -15.42
C PHE A 470 -7.96 0.01 -14.53
N ALA A 471 -8.80 -0.85 -15.08
CA ALA A 471 -9.47 -1.89 -14.30
C ALA A 471 -8.48 -2.92 -13.73
N PRO A 472 -8.60 -3.29 -12.44
CA PRO A 472 -7.85 -4.39 -11.86
C PRO A 472 -8.41 -5.75 -12.28
N GLY A 473 -7.65 -6.84 -12.04
CA GLY A 473 -8.16 -8.20 -12.20
C GLY A 473 -8.14 -8.77 -13.62
N LEU A 474 -7.49 -8.09 -14.57
CA LEU A 474 -7.35 -8.55 -15.95
C LEU A 474 -6.03 -9.30 -16.21
N GLY A 475 -5.44 -9.89 -15.17
CA GLY A 475 -4.16 -10.60 -15.30
C GLY A 475 -3.03 -9.66 -15.71
N SER A 476 -2.23 -10.09 -16.71
CA SER A 476 -1.10 -9.29 -17.20
C SER A 476 -1.51 -7.93 -17.76
N THR A 477 -2.73 -7.78 -18.25
CA THR A 477 -3.24 -6.51 -18.79
C THR A 477 -3.29 -5.42 -17.69
N SER A 478 -3.61 -5.78 -16.46
CA SER A 478 -3.63 -4.81 -15.34
C SER A 478 -2.26 -4.20 -15.02
N ALA A 479 -1.17 -4.72 -15.57
CA ALA A 479 0.19 -4.19 -15.36
C ALA A 479 0.56 -3.02 -16.29
N TRP A 480 -0.25 -2.69 -17.31
CA TRP A 480 0.09 -1.66 -18.28
C TRP A 480 0.34 -0.26 -17.66
N PRO A 481 -0.37 0.18 -16.58
CA PRO A 481 -0.07 1.47 -15.99
C PRO A 481 1.35 1.55 -15.41
N ALA A 482 1.83 0.46 -14.80
CA ALA A 482 3.21 0.37 -14.32
C ALA A 482 4.22 0.45 -15.46
N ARG A 483 3.95 -0.23 -16.60
CA ARG A 483 4.80 -0.13 -17.80
C ARG A 483 4.86 1.30 -18.34
N MET A 484 3.74 2.03 -18.34
CA MET A 484 3.71 3.45 -18.71
C MET A 484 4.56 4.30 -17.75
N THR A 485 4.48 4.04 -16.46
CA THR A 485 5.30 4.73 -15.45
C THR A 485 6.80 4.52 -15.71
N GLU A 486 7.22 3.30 -15.95
CA GLU A 486 8.61 2.95 -16.28
C GLU A 486 9.07 3.65 -17.57
N TRP A 487 8.23 3.65 -18.59
CA TRP A 487 8.52 4.32 -19.86
C TRP A 487 8.67 5.84 -19.71
N LEU A 488 7.80 6.50 -18.93
CA LEU A 488 7.88 7.92 -18.61
C LEU A 488 9.16 8.25 -17.82
N SER A 489 9.50 7.41 -16.83
CA SER A 489 10.71 7.57 -16.02
C SER A 489 11.97 7.42 -16.86
N ALA A 490 12.04 6.39 -17.71
CA ALA A 490 13.19 6.15 -18.59
C ALA A 490 13.45 7.29 -19.59
N ARG A 491 12.44 8.10 -19.88
CA ARG A 491 12.51 9.27 -20.76
C ARG A 491 12.69 10.60 -20.03
N GLY A 492 12.78 10.59 -18.70
CA GLY A 492 12.96 11.79 -17.90
C GLY A 492 11.70 12.64 -17.70
N PHE A 493 10.51 12.12 -18.05
CA PHE A 493 9.24 12.80 -17.85
C PHE A 493 8.70 12.68 -16.41
N LEU A 494 9.23 11.80 -15.62
CA LEU A 494 9.01 11.79 -14.17
C LEU A 494 10.26 12.32 -13.49
N ALA A 495 10.11 12.92 -12.30
CA ALA A 495 11.25 13.34 -11.50
C ALA A 495 12.23 12.16 -11.43
N ALA A 496 13.51 12.45 -11.66
CA ALA A 496 14.54 11.43 -11.62
C ALA A 496 14.42 10.70 -10.28
N GLN A 497 13.77 9.56 -10.29
CA GLN A 497 14.00 8.58 -9.26
C GLN A 497 15.50 8.31 -9.32
N PRO A 498 16.22 8.29 -8.20
CA PRO A 498 17.62 7.85 -8.21
C PRO A 498 17.67 6.59 -9.07
N GLN A 499 18.55 6.54 -10.08
CA GLN A 499 18.59 5.44 -11.05
C GLN A 499 18.60 4.13 -10.28
N ASP A 500 17.43 3.53 -10.18
CA ASP A 500 17.25 2.21 -9.63
C ASP A 500 16.99 1.27 -10.80
N THR A 501 17.89 0.36 -10.96
CA THR A 501 17.80 -0.73 -11.90
C THR A 501 16.60 -1.61 -11.56
N GLY A 502 15.42 -1.21 -12.04
CA GLY A 502 14.20 -2.03 -12.13
C GLY A 502 13.54 -2.44 -10.82
N LEU A 503 12.33 -1.97 -10.64
CA LEU A 503 11.30 -2.10 -9.62
C LEU A 503 11.19 -0.85 -8.72
N PRO A 504 9.96 -0.33 -8.45
CA PRO A 504 9.80 0.85 -7.60
C PRO A 504 10.38 0.55 -6.22
N ARG A 505 11.57 1.10 -5.93
CA ARG A 505 11.99 1.26 -4.56
C ARG A 505 11.05 2.29 -3.93
N ARG A 506 9.95 1.84 -3.37
CA ARG A 506 9.53 2.47 -2.12
C ARG A 506 10.76 2.41 -1.22
N SER A 507 11.20 3.52 -0.68
CA SER A 507 12.12 3.53 0.45
C SER A 507 11.39 2.89 1.63
N LEU A 508 11.26 1.56 1.56
CA LEU A 508 10.85 0.73 2.67
C LEU A 508 12.08 0.74 3.57
N GLY A 509 12.19 1.79 4.43
CA GLY A 509 13.11 1.82 5.54
C GLY A 509 14.49 1.19 5.27
N GLU A 510 15.21 1.65 4.22
CA GLU A 510 16.61 1.30 4.04
C GLU A 510 17.38 1.91 5.20
N GLY A 511 17.82 1.08 6.13
CA GLY A 511 18.60 1.52 7.29
C GLY A 511 18.16 0.91 8.61
N GLY A 512 17.35 -0.16 8.62
CA GLY A 512 17.20 -0.95 9.83
C GLY A 512 18.56 -1.49 10.29
N PRO A 513 18.78 -1.68 11.60
CA PRO A 513 20.03 -2.21 12.12
C PRO A 513 20.30 -3.59 11.50
N LYS A 514 21.55 -3.82 11.14
CA LYS A 514 22.01 -5.09 10.59
C LYS A 514 22.47 -5.99 11.72
N GLY A 515 22.05 -7.24 11.68
CA GLY A 515 22.46 -8.31 12.58
C GLY A 515 23.65 -9.09 12.07
N ILE A 516 23.75 -10.35 12.49
CA ILE A 516 24.78 -11.30 12.08
C ILE A 516 24.76 -11.45 10.55
N GLU A 517 25.92 -11.43 9.89
CA GLU A 517 26.04 -11.56 8.41
C GLU A 517 25.24 -10.54 7.59
N GLY A 518 24.91 -9.41 8.21
CA GLY A 518 24.11 -8.36 7.60
C GLY A 518 22.61 -8.62 7.61
N GLN A 519 22.14 -9.67 8.26
CA GLN A 519 20.72 -10.05 8.35
C GLN A 519 19.86 -8.92 8.93
N ARG A 520 18.59 -8.86 8.54
CA ARG A 520 17.61 -7.92 9.11
C ARG A 520 17.43 -8.18 10.61
N LYS A 521 17.38 -7.12 11.38
CA LYS A 521 17.19 -7.14 12.82
C LYS A 521 16.16 -6.09 13.23
N ALA A 522 15.27 -6.42 14.17
CA ALA A 522 14.26 -5.49 14.66
C ALA A 522 14.82 -4.41 15.58
N ASP A 523 15.64 -4.81 16.56
CA ASP A 523 16.18 -3.94 17.61
C ASP A 523 17.14 -2.91 17.02
N ARG A 524 16.83 -1.63 17.18
CA ARG A 524 17.62 -0.51 16.66
C ARG A 524 18.75 -0.07 17.59
N GLY A 525 18.77 -0.54 18.85
CA GLY A 525 19.78 -0.16 19.83
C GLY A 525 19.58 1.23 20.45
N ASP A 526 18.53 1.97 20.05
CA ASP A 526 18.18 3.31 20.54
C ASP A 526 16.95 3.31 21.48
N GLY A 527 16.53 2.14 21.97
CA GLY A 527 15.32 1.97 22.76
C GLY A 527 14.06 1.76 21.93
N THR A 528 14.20 1.70 20.61
CA THR A 528 13.10 1.39 19.68
C THR A 528 13.38 0.12 18.87
N PHE A 529 12.35 -0.43 18.26
CA PHE A 529 12.45 -1.52 17.29
C PHE A 529 11.64 -1.21 16.04
N LEU A 530 11.97 -1.89 14.95
CA LEU A 530 11.23 -1.82 13.68
C LEU A 530 10.78 -3.24 13.29
N ASN A 531 9.49 -3.41 13.08
CA ASN A 531 8.95 -4.68 12.60
C ASN A 531 9.56 -5.13 11.25
N PRO A 532 9.72 -6.45 11.02
CA PRO A 532 9.24 -7.56 11.84
C PRO A 532 10.19 -7.90 13.00
N ILE A 533 9.66 -8.41 14.11
CA ILE A 533 10.49 -8.96 15.19
C ILE A 533 11.11 -10.32 14.83
N MET A 534 10.45 -11.07 13.92
CA MET A 534 11.00 -12.27 13.29
C MET A 534 10.87 -12.13 11.77
N ALA A 535 11.97 -11.84 11.10
CA ALA A 535 12.03 -11.72 9.66
C ALA A 535 12.01 -13.09 8.97
N GLY A 536 11.37 -13.17 7.80
CA GLY A 536 11.11 -14.43 7.09
C GLY A 536 9.88 -15.17 7.62
N ASP A 537 9.63 -16.35 7.10
CA ASP A 537 8.41 -17.13 7.30
C ASP A 537 8.29 -17.70 8.72
N HIS A 538 7.73 -16.90 9.61
CA HIS A 538 7.42 -17.24 11.00
C HIS A 538 5.94 -16.99 11.26
N PRO A 539 5.04 -17.74 10.63
CA PRO A 539 3.60 -17.50 10.68
C PRO A 539 2.93 -18.13 11.91
N ASP A 540 1.74 -17.63 12.20
CA ASP A 540 0.85 -18.18 13.23
C ASP A 540 1.54 -18.24 14.61
N PRO A 541 2.10 -17.14 15.11
CA PRO A 541 2.92 -17.14 16.33
C PRO A 541 2.11 -17.53 17.55
N SER A 542 2.60 -18.52 18.31
CA SER A 542 2.12 -18.84 19.65
C SER A 542 3.20 -18.52 20.64
N ILE A 543 2.90 -17.61 21.58
CA ILE A 543 3.85 -17.08 22.57
C ILE A 543 3.43 -17.43 23.98
N LEU A 544 4.39 -17.82 24.80
CA LEU A 544 4.25 -18.15 26.23
C LEU A 544 5.20 -17.29 27.06
N LYS A 545 4.69 -16.68 28.15
CA LYS A 545 5.50 -16.07 29.19
C LYS A 545 5.67 -17.06 30.36
N ASP A 546 6.90 -17.27 30.80
CA ASP A 546 7.25 -18.12 31.92
C ASP A 546 8.28 -17.41 32.82
N GLY A 547 7.80 -16.71 33.84
CA GLY A 547 8.61 -15.78 34.60
C GLY A 547 9.06 -14.58 33.79
N ASP A 548 10.38 -14.39 33.69
CA ASP A 548 11.00 -13.32 32.88
C ASP A 548 11.32 -13.79 31.44
N ASP A 549 11.06 -15.04 31.13
CA ASP A 549 11.38 -15.64 29.85
C ASP A 549 10.15 -15.72 28.95
N TYR A 550 10.34 -15.48 27.64
CA TYR A 550 9.33 -15.64 26.61
C TYR A 550 9.75 -16.74 25.65
N TYR A 551 8.82 -17.61 25.31
CA TYR A 551 9.00 -18.70 24.37
C TYR A 551 8.00 -18.57 23.25
N MET A 552 8.42 -18.78 22.01
CA MET A 552 7.57 -18.68 20.84
C MET A 552 7.82 -19.83 19.86
N THR A 553 6.76 -20.32 19.24
CA THR A 553 6.80 -21.31 18.16
C THR A 553 5.81 -20.93 17.05
N PHE A 554 5.93 -21.55 15.88
CA PHE A 554 5.26 -21.17 14.66
C PHE A 554 4.75 -22.40 13.89
N SER A 555 3.87 -22.19 12.91
CA SER A 555 3.62 -23.21 11.89
C SER A 555 4.93 -23.61 11.24
N SER A 556 5.25 -24.87 11.21
CA SER A 556 6.47 -25.38 10.56
C SER A 556 6.21 -25.99 9.18
N PHE A 557 4.93 -26.14 8.81
CA PHE A 557 4.48 -26.72 7.55
C PHE A 557 5.24 -28.02 7.22
N ASP A 558 5.89 -28.07 6.06
CA ASP A 558 6.60 -29.22 5.55
C ASP A 558 8.04 -29.34 6.05
N ALA A 559 8.46 -28.54 7.03
CA ALA A 559 9.80 -28.64 7.62
C ALA A 559 9.92 -29.82 8.59
N TYR A 560 10.94 -30.67 8.38
CA TYR A 560 11.24 -31.81 9.24
C TYR A 560 12.73 -31.83 9.64
N PRO A 561 13.10 -31.85 10.96
CA PRO A 561 12.23 -31.68 12.13
C PRO A 561 11.49 -30.34 12.15
N GLY A 562 10.35 -30.28 12.87
CA GLY A 562 9.47 -29.13 12.94
C GLY A 562 9.29 -28.52 14.32
N LEU A 563 8.46 -27.47 14.42
CA LEU A 563 8.08 -26.75 15.63
C LEU A 563 9.31 -26.31 16.47
N VAL A 564 10.12 -25.41 15.90
CA VAL A 564 11.28 -24.83 16.60
C VAL A 564 10.80 -23.88 17.69
N ILE A 565 11.31 -24.04 18.91
CA ILE A 565 11.12 -23.08 20.00
C ILE A 565 12.17 -21.98 19.90
N TRP A 566 11.69 -20.74 20.02
CA TRP A 566 12.50 -19.53 20.15
C TRP A 566 12.35 -18.94 21.53
N HIS A 567 13.40 -18.34 22.05
CA HIS A 567 13.49 -17.72 23.39
C HIS A 567 13.84 -16.25 23.29
N SER A 568 13.22 -15.44 24.14
CA SER A 568 13.47 -14.01 24.32
C SER A 568 13.30 -13.59 25.77
N ARG A 569 13.87 -12.46 26.16
CA ARG A 569 13.61 -11.77 27.44
C ARG A 569 13.12 -10.32 27.26
N ASP A 570 12.92 -9.89 25.98
CA ASP A 570 12.49 -8.52 25.67
C ASP A 570 11.44 -8.46 24.53
N LEU A 571 10.91 -9.61 24.10
CA LEU A 571 9.93 -9.75 23.01
C LEU A 571 10.43 -9.30 21.62
N VAL A 572 11.62 -8.75 21.51
CA VAL A 572 12.20 -8.19 20.25
C VAL A 572 13.38 -9.00 19.76
N ASN A 573 14.25 -9.44 20.68
CA ASN A 573 15.43 -10.23 20.36
C ASN A 573 15.19 -11.72 20.66
N TRP A 574 15.30 -12.57 19.64
CA TRP A 574 14.93 -13.98 19.71
C TRP A 574 16.08 -14.90 19.29
N GLN A 575 16.29 -15.97 20.04
CA GLN A 575 17.25 -17.04 19.70
C GLN A 575 16.55 -18.41 19.65
N PRO A 576 16.88 -19.29 18.68
CA PRO A 576 16.32 -20.63 18.67
C PRO A 576 16.90 -21.51 19.78
N ILE A 577 16.04 -22.30 20.41
CA ILE A 577 16.41 -23.35 21.34
C ILE A 577 16.61 -24.67 20.57
N GLY A 578 15.63 -25.08 19.79
CA GLY A 578 15.66 -26.32 19.02
C GLY A 578 14.27 -26.79 18.57
N PRO A 579 14.25 -27.81 17.72
CA PRO A 579 13.01 -28.41 17.26
C PRO A 579 12.38 -29.30 18.35
N THR A 580 11.06 -29.40 18.30
CA THR A 580 10.29 -30.20 19.27
C THR A 580 9.61 -31.41 18.64
N LEU A 581 9.36 -31.37 17.31
CA LEU A 581 8.67 -32.41 16.58
C LEU A 581 9.63 -33.18 15.68
N PHE A 582 9.84 -34.47 16.06
CA PHE A 582 10.75 -35.40 15.37
C PHE A 582 10.04 -36.58 14.71
N LYS A 583 8.72 -36.52 14.59
CA LYS A 583 7.92 -37.52 13.84
C LYS A 583 7.14 -36.76 12.78
N ASN A 584 7.14 -37.30 11.56
CA ASN A 584 6.37 -36.71 10.48
C ASN A 584 4.88 -36.96 10.68
N VAL A 585 4.08 -35.90 10.73
CA VAL A 585 2.62 -35.92 10.76
C VAL A 585 2.03 -35.14 9.59
N GLY A 586 2.83 -34.94 8.52
CA GLY A 586 2.52 -34.12 7.37
C GLY A 586 2.81 -32.64 7.64
N SER A 587 2.18 -31.75 6.89
CA SER A 587 2.28 -30.31 7.08
C SER A 587 1.72 -29.91 8.45
N VAL A 588 2.45 -29.14 9.23
CA VAL A 588 2.13 -28.73 10.61
C VAL A 588 1.76 -27.25 10.63
N TRP A 589 0.50 -26.98 11.00
CA TRP A 589 -0.07 -25.64 10.98
C TRP A 589 -0.12 -25.04 12.40
N ALA A 590 -0.82 -23.91 12.58
CA ALA A 590 -0.85 -23.05 13.74
C ALA A 590 -0.79 -23.79 15.10
N PRO A 591 0.32 -23.73 15.84
CA PRO A 591 0.47 -24.36 17.14
C PRO A 591 -0.11 -23.52 18.26
N ASP A 592 -0.28 -24.15 19.44
CA ASP A 592 -0.51 -23.48 20.71
C ASP A 592 0.46 -23.99 21.78
N LEU A 593 1.41 -23.14 22.17
CA LEU A 593 2.44 -23.42 23.18
C LEU A 593 1.95 -22.92 24.56
N VAL A 594 1.78 -23.84 25.49
CA VAL A 594 1.26 -23.52 26.82
C VAL A 594 2.03 -24.24 27.93
N LYS A 595 2.00 -23.68 29.13
CA LYS A 595 2.49 -24.30 30.37
C LYS A 595 1.33 -24.55 31.33
N HIS A 596 1.19 -25.79 31.82
CA HIS A 596 0.18 -26.14 32.78
C HIS A 596 0.75 -27.06 33.87
N LYS A 597 0.62 -26.68 35.12
CA LYS A 597 1.12 -27.43 36.31
C LYS A 597 2.60 -27.85 36.18
N GLY A 598 3.44 -26.92 35.69
CA GLY A 598 4.88 -27.11 35.54
C GLY A 598 5.32 -27.84 34.27
N ARG A 599 4.41 -28.34 33.45
CA ARG A 599 4.68 -29.07 32.19
C ARG A 599 4.34 -28.20 31.01
N TYR A 600 5.14 -28.29 29.92
CA TYR A 600 4.92 -27.61 28.65
C TYR A 600 4.17 -28.54 27.69
N TYR A 601 3.27 -27.96 26.90
CA TYR A 601 2.48 -28.62 25.87
C TYR A 601 2.50 -27.80 24.60
N ILE A 602 2.52 -28.47 23.44
CA ILE A 602 2.23 -27.88 22.15
C ILE A 602 1.09 -28.66 21.52
N TYR A 603 -0.04 -27.99 21.33
CA TYR A 603 -1.17 -28.49 20.55
C TYR A 603 -1.04 -27.98 19.14
N PHE A 604 -1.23 -28.82 18.10
CA PHE A 604 -1.05 -28.41 16.70
C PHE A 604 -1.78 -29.34 15.75
N PRO A 605 -2.29 -28.85 14.61
CA PRO A 605 -2.82 -29.69 13.55
C PRO A 605 -1.70 -30.25 12.67
N GLY A 606 -1.82 -31.53 12.29
CA GLY A 606 -1.01 -32.21 11.29
C GLY A 606 -1.91 -32.79 10.20
N ILE A 607 -1.39 -32.91 8.97
CA ILE A 607 -2.22 -33.20 7.80
C ILE A 607 -2.12 -34.67 7.32
N SER A 608 -1.13 -35.40 7.78
CA SER A 608 -0.91 -36.81 7.31
C SER A 608 -1.00 -37.82 8.46
N PRO A 609 -1.57 -39.02 8.22
CA PRO A 609 -2.24 -39.48 7.00
C PRO A 609 -3.62 -38.83 6.79
N ASN A 610 -4.23 -38.34 7.86
CA ASN A 610 -5.47 -37.57 7.86
C ASN A 610 -5.27 -36.31 8.73
N ARG A 611 -5.99 -35.25 8.43
CA ARG A 611 -5.97 -34.04 9.26
C ARG A 611 -6.48 -34.35 10.66
N SER A 612 -5.62 -34.12 11.66
CA SER A 612 -5.96 -34.25 13.09
C SER A 612 -5.16 -33.25 13.91
N ASN A 613 -5.64 -32.93 15.12
CA ASN A 613 -4.85 -32.21 16.12
C ASN A 613 -4.04 -33.22 16.93
N TYR A 614 -2.80 -32.87 17.18
CA TYR A 614 -1.84 -33.59 17.99
C TYR A 614 -1.43 -32.79 19.19
N VAL A 615 -0.92 -33.46 20.22
CA VAL A 615 -0.24 -32.84 21.33
C VAL A 615 1.11 -33.51 21.60
N ILE A 616 2.12 -32.69 21.85
CA ILE A 616 3.40 -33.09 22.42
C ILE A 616 3.61 -32.37 23.74
N TRP A 617 4.40 -32.96 24.63
CA TRP A 617 4.67 -32.38 25.93
C TRP A 617 6.11 -32.63 26.40
N ALA A 618 6.57 -31.76 27.33
CA ALA A 618 7.87 -31.92 27.98
C ALA A 618 7.83 -31.32 29.39
N ASP A 619 8.67 -31.81 30.29
CA ASP A 619 8.85 -31.24 31.63
C ASP A 619 9.83 -30.06 31.65
N ASP A 620 10.72 -29.97 30.64
CA ASP A 620 11.59 -28.82 30.38
C ASP A 620 11.33 -28.31 28.96
N ILE A 621 11.33 -27.00 28.76
CA ILE A 621 11.09 -26.37 27.46
C ILE A 621 12.14 -26.79 26.38
N ARG A 622 13.33 -27.17 26.82
CA ARG A 622 14.41 -27.71 25.97
C ARG A 622 14.22 -29.19 25.61
N GLY A 623 13.19 -29.83 26.22
CA GLY A 623 12.90 -31.23 26.02
C GLY A 623 13.63 -32.17 27.01
N PRO A 624 13.58 -33.48 26.79
CA PRO A 624 13.06 -34.12 25.59
C PRO A 624 11.53 -33.98 25.46
N TRP A 625 11.05 -33.76 24.26
CA TRP A 625 9.64 -33.69 23.93
C TRP A 625 9.10 -35.10 23.60
N SER A 626 7.84 -35.34 24.01
CA SER A 626 7.16 -36.61 23.75
C SER A 626 6.92 -36.86 22.26
N ALA A 627 6.63 -38.10 21.88
CA ALA A 627 6.03 -38.39 20.57
C ALA A 627 4.64 -37.73 20.48
N PRO A 628 4.20 -37.31 19.26
CA PRO A 628 2.88 -36.71 19.08
C PRO A 628 1.75 -37.73 19.39
N ILE A 629 0.78 -37.26 20.16
CA ILE A 629 -0.43 -37.99 20.54
C ILE A 629 -1.59 -37.44 19.74
N ASP A 630 -2.31 -38.29 19.01
CA ASP A 630 -3.44 -37.87 18.17
C ASP A 630 -4.70 -37.67 19.01
N LEU A 631 -5.23 -36.46 19.04
CA LEU A 631 -6.46 -36.08 19.75
C LEU A 631 -7.74 -36.41 18.95
N LYS A 632 -7.61 -36.82 17.69
CA LYS A 632 -8.72 -37.18 16.77
C LYS A 632 -9.70 -36.02 16.54
N LEU A 633 -9.20 -34.81 16.50
CA LEU A 633 -9.95 -33.57 16.25
C LEU A 633 -9.61 -33.05 14.86
N THR A 634 -10.61 -32.84 14.00
CA THR A 634 -10.42 -32.49 12.58
C THR A 634 -10.43 -30.99 12.26
N ARG A 635 -10.82 -30.15 13.22
CA ARG A 635 -10.68 -28.69 13.11
C ARG A 635 -9.21 -28.33 13.25
N ILE A 636 -8.86 -27.09 12.86
CA ILE A 636 -7.50 -26.59 12.94
C ILE A 636 -7.35 -25.56 14.06
N ASP A 637 -6.12 -25.13 14.30
CA ASP A 637 -5.72 -23.98 15.11
C ASP A 637 -6.21 -24.09 16.56
N PRO A 638 -5.66 -25.02 17.32
CA PRO A 638 -6.04 -25.19 18.70
C PRO A 638 -5.63 -23.97 19.57
N GLY A 639 -6.46 -23.64 20.56
CA GLY A 639 -6.17 -22.67 21.62
C GLY A 639 -6.55 -23.25 22.97
N HIS A 640 -5.58 -23.49 23.86
CA HIS A 640 -5.81 -24.09 25.17
C HIS A 640 -6.28 -23.06 26.21
N ALA A 641 -7.20 -23.46 27.07
CA ALA A 641 -7.64 -22.67 28.20
C ALA A 641 -7.93 -23.55 29.43
N VAL A 642 -7.94 -22.90 30.61
CA VAL A 642 -8.33 -23.53 31.87
C VAL A 642 -9.57 -22.81 32.39
N GLY A 643 -10.62 -23.57 32.66
CA GLY A 643 -11.86 -23.07 33.25
C GLY A 643 -11.73 -22.74 34.75
N PRO A 644 -12.71 -22.06 35.34
CA PRO A 644 -12.70 -21.68 36.77
C PRO A 644 -12.78 -22.91 37.68
N ASP A 645 -13.24 -24.06 37.18
CA ASP A 645 -13.29 -25.35 37.85
C ASP A 645 -11.96 -26.13 37.74
N GLY A 646 -10.92 -25.52 37.12
CA GLY A 646 -9.62 -26.13 36.89
C GLY A 646 -9.57 -27.13 35.71
N LYS A 647 -10.69 -27.36 35.03
CA LYS A 647 -10.71 -28.22 33.85
C LYS A 647 -10.04 -27.55 32.66
N ARG A 648 -9.51 -28.38 31.79
CA ARG A 648 -8.81 -27.95 30.59
C ARG A 648 -9.72 -28.03 29.37
N TYR A 649 -9.57 -27.08 28.49
CA TYR A 649 -10.36 -26.97 27.26
C TYR A 649 -9.48 -26.65 26.07
N LEU A 650 -9.92 -27.07 24.89
CA LEU A 650 -9.29 -26.74 23.62
C LEU A 650 -10.32 -26.08 22.69
N PHE A 651 -10.06 -24.82 22.37
CA PHE A 651 -10.79 -24.07 21.35
C PHE A 651 -10.20 -24.40 19.98
N MET A 652 -11.00 -24.34 18.94
CA MET A 652 -10.59 -24.66 17.57
C MET A 652 -11.26 -23.72 16.57
N SER A 653 -10.80 -23.73 15.34
CA SER A 653 -11.42 -23.01 14.23
C SER A 653 -12.93 -23.27 14.15
N ALA A 654 -13.66 -22.34 13.48
CA ALA A 654 -15.12 -22.35 13.37
C ALA A 654 -15.89 -22.26 14.70
N GLY A 655 -15.23 -21.79 15.80
CA GLY A 655 -15.84 -21.57 17.11
C GLY A 655 -16.21 -22.85 17.88
N GLU A 656 -15.48 -23.92 17.66
CA GLU A 656 -15.67 -25.19 18.39
C GLU A 656 -14.82 -25.25 19.66
N LEU A 657 -15.37 -25.91 20.69
CA LEU A 657 -14.76 -26.16 21.99
C LEU A 657 -14.87 -27.63 22.35
N VAL A 658 -13.83 -28.21 22.93
CA VAL A 658 -13.85 -29.55 23.52
C VAL A 658 -13.15 -29.51 24.88
N GLN A 659 -13.64 -30.26 25.85
CA GLN A 659 -12.97 -30.49 27.13
C GLN A 659 -11.81 -31.47 26.94
N LEU A 660 -10.67 -31.22 27.55
CA LEU A 660 -9.56 -32.18 27.65
C LEU A 660 -9.61 -32.92 28.98
N ALA A 661 -9.00 -34.10 29.02
CA ALA A 661 -8.67 -34.77 30.24
C ALA A 661 -7.66 -33.94 31.08
N ASP A 662 -7.54 -34.21 32.38
CA ASP A 662 -6.69 -33.47 33.31
C ASP A 662 -5.21 -33.45 32.91
N ASP A 663 -4.73 -34.51 32.26
CA ASP A 663 -3.36 -34.60 31.71
C ASP A 663 -3.19 -33.81 30.42
N GLY A 664 -4.30 -33.40 29.75
CA GLY A 664 -4.31 -32.66 28.48
C GLY A 664 -3.97 -33.51 27.26
N LEU A 665 -3.94 -34.85 27.38
CA LEU A 665 -3.49 -35.76 26.33
C LEU A 665 -4.62 -36.52 25.62
N SER A 666 -5.85 -36.28 26.03
CA SER A 666 -7.06 -36.85 25.39
C SER A 666 -8.25 -35.89 25.55
N THR A 667 -9.33 -36.17 24.79
CA THR A 667 -10.57 -35.38 24.87
C THR A 667 -11.62 -36.04 25.74
N VAL A 668 -12.50 -35.25 26.36
CA VAL A 668 -13.67 -35.64 27.11
C VAL A 668 -14.92 -35.18 26.40
N GLY A 669 -15.68 -36.11 25.86
CA GLY A 669 -16.87 -35.81 25.03
C GLY A 669 -16.55 -35.38 23.60
N ALA A 670 -17.58 -34.92 22.91
CA ALA A 670 -17.47 -34.42 21.55
C ALA A 670 -17.29 -32.88 21.51
N PRO A 671 -16.64 -32.33 20.51
CA PRO A 671 -16.62 -30.88 20.29
C PRO A 671 -18.02 -30.29 20.14
N LYS A 672 -18.22 -29.09 20.68
CA LYS A 672 -19.45 -28.31 20.55
C LYS A 672 -19.14 -26.92 20.01
N LYS A 673 -20.03 -26.39 19.18
CA LYS A 673 -19.94 -25.01 18.71
C LYS A 673 -20.42 -24.06 19.81
N ILE A 674 -19.60 -23.05 20.14
CA ILE A 674 -19.89 -22.07 21.21
C ILE A 674 -19.84 -20.62 20.73
N TYR A 675 -19.36 -20.36 19.51
CA TYR A 675 -19.20 -19.03 18.98
C TYR A 675 -19.36 -19.01 17.46
N ASP A 676 -20.07 -17.99 16.93
CA ASP A 676 -20.39 -17.86 15.50
C ASP A 676 -19.45 -16.91 14.73
N GLY A 677 -18.51 -16.27 15.42
CA GLY A 677 -17.60 -15.29 14.82
C GLY A 677 -18.17 -13.87 14.77
N TRP A 678 -17.29 -12.92 14.55
CA TRP A 678 -17.67 -11.54 14.23
C TRP A 678 -17.90 -11.43 12.73
N LYS A 679 -19.00 -10.76 12.33
CA LYS A 679 -19.32 -10.56 10.91
C LYS A 679 -18.84 -9.18 10.47
N TYR A 680 -17.87 -9.14 9.58
CA TYR A 680 -17.39 -7.91 8.97
C TYR A 680 -18.39 -7.35 7.96
N PRO A 681 -18.32 -6.03 7.63
CA PRO A 681 -19.18 -5.40 6.63
C PRO A 681 -19.10 -6.12 5.27
N ALA A 682 -20.25 -6.27 4.60
CA ALA A 682 -20.37 -7.05 3.37
C ALA A 682 -19.63 -6.43 2.15
N ASP A 683 -19.29 -5.15 2.22
CA ASP A 683 -18.54 -4.40 1.20
C ASP A 683 -17.01 -4.53 1.36
N TRP A 684 -16.52 -5.21 2.39
CA TRP A 684 -15.09 -5.44 2.58
C TRP A 684 -14.59 -6.52 1.65
N ILE A 685 -13.40 -6.28 1.09
CA ILE A 685 -12.70 -7.27 0.26
C ILE A 685 -11.91 -8.18 1.19
N VAL A 686 -12.40 -9.41 1.35
CA VAL A 686 -11.79 -10.48 2.12
C VAL A 686 -11.80 -11.77 1.31
N GLU A 687 -10.94 -12.71 1.64
CA GLU A 687 -10.86 -14.00 0.93
C GLU A 687 -12.14 -14.84 1.15
N GLY A 688 -12.64 -14.86 2.39
CA GLY A 688 -13.83 -15.59 2.80
C GLY A 688 -14.02 -15.50 4.32
N PHE A 689 -15.15 -16.00 4.80
CA PHE A 689 -15.39 -16.07 6.24
C PHE A 689 -14.67 -17.31 6.80
N ALA A 690 -13.42 -17.11 7.21
CA ALA A 690 -12.58 -18.12 7.85
C ALA A 690 -12.27 -17.67 9.29
N GLN A 691 -12.92 -18.30 10.27
CA GLN A 691 -12.68 -18.08 11.69
C GLN A 691 -11.67 -19.08 12.19
N GLU A 692 -10.49 -18.62 12.60
CA GLU A 692 -9.36 -19.50 12.96
C GLU A 692 -8.47 -18.86 14.04
N GLY A 693 -7.43 -19.57 14.50
CA GLY A 693 -6.41 -19.09 15.41
C GLY A 693 -6.88 -18.65 16.81
N PRO A 694 -7.85 -19.30 17.48
CA PRO A 694 -8.32 -18.85 18.78
C PRO A 694 -7.20 -18.90 19.84
N LYS A 695 -6.90 -17.77 20.48
CA LYS A 695 -6.00 -17.68 21.64
C LYS A 695 -6.78 -17.10 22.80
N ILE A 696 -6.71 -17.78 23.96
CA ILE A 696 -7.54 -17.47 25.12
C ILE A 696 -6.68 -16.94 26.24
N ILE A 697 -7.05 -15.76 26.77
CA ILE A 697 -6.50 -15.24 28.01
C ILE A 697 -7.62 -15.01 29.02
N HIS A 698 -7.29 -15.14 30.30
CA HIS A 698 -8.20 -14.81 31.41
C HIS A 698 -7.70 -13.56 32.13
N ARG A 699 -8.55 -12.51 32.19
CA ARG A 699 -8.22 -11.26 32.87
C ARG A 699 -9.44 -10.71 33.62
N GLY A 700 -9.31 -10.53 34.93
CA GLY A 700 -10.43 -10.09 35.79
C GLY A 700 -11.57 -11.12 35.76
N GLU A 701 -12.77 -10.68 35.40
CA GLU A 701 -13.96 -11.55 35.35
C GLU A 701 -14.17 -12.20 33.95
N TYR A 702 -13.29 -11.90 32.96
CA TYR A 702 -13.53 -12.29 31.58
C TYR A 702 -12.45 -13.18 31.02
N TYR A 703 -12.88 -14.15 30.22
CA TYR A 703 -12.09 -14.79 29.22
C TYR A 703 -12.14 -13.95 27.95
N TYR A 704 -11.00 -13.67 27.36
CA TYR A 704 -10.87 -12.99 26.07
C TYR A 704 -10.38 -13.98 25.05
N MET A 705 -11.06 -14.07 23.94
CA MET A 705 -10.69 -14.87 22.78
C MET A 705 -10.23 -13.95 21.68
N VAL A 706 -8.99 -14.08 21.25
CA VAL A 706 -8.41 -13.42 20.08
C VAL A 706 -8.45 -14.41 18.95
N LEU A 707 -8.92 -13.99 17.79
CA LEU A 707 -9.12 -14.83 16.61
C LEU A 707 -8.57 -14.15 15.37
N ALA A 708 -8.30 -14.95 14.35
CA ALA A 708 -8.12 -14.47 12.99
C ALA A 708 -9.42 -14.69 12.20
N GLU A 709 -9.75 -13.75 11.32
CA GLU A 709 -10.84 -13.87 10.36
C GLU A 709 -10.40 -13.42 8.97
N GLY A 710 -11.04 -13.94 7.93
CA GLY A 710 -10.93 -13.47 6.56
C GLY A 710 -9.98 -14.24 5.65
N GLY A 711 -9.26 -15.24 6.13
CA GLY A 711 -8.27 -15.99 5.38
C GLY A 711 -6.97 -15.21 5.09
N THR A 712 -5.85 -15.93 4.98
CA THR A 712 -4.52 -15.32 4.86
C THR A 712 -4.00 -15.23 3.42
N ALA A 713 -4.62 -15.95 2.47
CA ALA A 713 -4.32 -15.87 1.04
C ALA A 713 -5.21 -14.82 0.36
N GLY A 714 -4.84 -14.35 -0.82
CA GLY A 714 -5.68 -13.44 -1.60
C GLY A 714 -5.42 -11.95 -1.31
N PRO A 715 -6.46 -11.11 -1.11
CA PRO A 715 -6.29 -9.66 -1.07
C PRO A 715 -5.52 -9.20 0.18
N ALA A 716 -4.75 -8.14 0.03
CA ALA A 716 -3.96 -7.54 1.12
C ALA A 716 -4.80 -7.21 2.37
N THR A 717 -6.08 -6.87 2.17
CA THR A 717 -7.05 -6.50 3.20
C THR A 717 -7.87 -7.67 3.74
N GLY A 718 -7.55 -8.89 3.31
CA GLY A 718 -8.40 -10.08 3.55
C GLY A 718 -8.38 -10.60 4.97
N HIS A 719 -7.23 -10.60 5.61
CA HIS A 719 -7.04 -11.19 6.95
C HIS A 719 -7.04 -10.14 8.04
N MET A 720 -7.56 -10.48 9.23
CA MET A 720 -7.67 -9.54 10.34
C MET A 720 -7.66 -10.25 11.70
N VAL A 721 -7.28 -9.50 12.75
CA VAL A 721 -7.43 -9.94 14.14
C VAL A 721 -8.72 -9.38 14.72
N VAL A 722 -9.56 -10.24 15.28
CA VAL A 722 -10.80 -9.89 15.98
C VAL A 722 -10.79 -10.43 17.40
N ALA A 723 -11.65 -9.89 18.25
CA ALA A 723 -11.74 -10.30 19.65
C ALA A 723 -13.19 -10.48 20.11
N ALA A 724 -13.37 -11.42 21.03
CA ALA A 724 -14.60 -11.61 21.80
C ALA A 724 -14.26 -11.85 23.28
N ARG A 725 -15.20 -11.63 24.19
CA ARG A 725 -15.06 -11.95 25.60
C ARG A 725 -16.30 -12.66 26.17
N SER A 726 -16.11 -13.39 27.26
CA SER A 726 -17.19 -14.01 28.02
C SER A 726 -16.80 -14.17 29.49
N LYS A 727 -17.78 -14.17 30.39
CA LYS A 727 -17.58 -14.54 31.82
C LYS A 727 -17.52 -16.05 32.03
N SER A 728 -17.89 -16.84 31.02
CA SER A 728 -17.85 -18.31 31.03
C SER A 728 -17.03 -18.82 29.87
N ILE A 729 -16.23 -19.85 30.10
CA ILE A 729 -15.43 -20.48 29.04
C ILE A 729 -16.29 -21.07 27.90
N GLU A 730 -17.54 -21.41 28.22
CA GLU A 730 -18.50 -21.93 27.21
C GLU A 730 -19.36 -20.85 26.57
N GLY A 731 -19.18 -19.58 26.96
CA GLY A 731 -19.99 -18.48 26.46
C GLY A 731 -21.19 -18.12 27.37
N PRO A 732 -22.09 -17.25 26.93
CA PRO A 732 -22.12 -16.62 25.62
C PRO A 732 -20.93 -15.64 25.40
N TRP A 733 -20.43 -15.60 24.20
CA TRP A 733 -19.31 -14.72 23.79
C TRP A 733 -19.83 -13.42 23.20
N GLU A 734 -19.37 -12.29 23.75
CA GLU A 734 -19.65 -10.94 23.29
C GLU A 734 -18.54 -10.45 22.38
N ASN A 735 -18.88 -9.95 21.19
CA ASN A 735 -17.91 -9.37 20.24
C ASN A 735 -17.37 -8.03 20.75
N SER A 736 -16.07 -7.79 20.51
CA SER A 736 -15.47 -6.50 20.81
C SER A 736 -16.12 -5.39 19.96
N PRO A 737 -16.47 -4.24 20.57
CA PRO A 737 -16.92 -3.07 19.81
C PRO A 737 -15.80 -2.42 18.98
N TYR A 738 -14.55 -2.83 19.22
CA TYR A 738 -13.35 -2.35 18.54
C TYR A 738 -12.90 -3.27 17.39
N ASN A 739 -13.68 -4.30 17.04
CA ASN A 739 -13.38 -5.19 15.91
C ASN A 739 -13.43 -4.44 14.56
N PRO A 740 -12.48 -4.68 13.66
CA PRO A 740 -11.30 -5.54 13.84
C PRO A 740 -10.22 -4.83 14.68
N ILE A 741 -9.59 -5.58 15.59
CA ILE A 741 -8.49 -5.06 16.44
C ILE A 741 -7.30 -4.64 15.57
N LEU A 742 -6.94 -5.48 14.59
CA LEU A 742 -5.92 -5.20 13.58
C LEU A 742 -6.43 -5.61 12.20
N ARG A 743 -6.20 -4.78 11.20
CA ARG A 743 -6.49 -5.06 9.80
C ARG A 743 -5.63 -4.18 8.89
N THR A 744 -5.25 -4.70 7.74
CA THR A 744 -4.73 -3.90 6.62
C THR A 744 -5.89 -3.17 5.95
N LYS A 745 -5.82 -1.86 5.81
CA LYS A 745 -6.91 -1.02 5.28
C LYS A 745 -6.77 -0.74 3.79
N SER A 746 -5.54 -0.80 3.25
CA SER A 746 -5.27 -0.55 1.84
C SER A 746 -4.07 -1.36 1.33
N ASN A 747 -3.99 -1.51 -0.01
CA ASN A 747 -2.85 -2.13 -0.69
C ASN A 747 -1.55 -1.31 -0.59
N GLU A 748 -1.64 -0.07 -0.07
CA GLU A 748 -0.50 0.82 0.06
C GLU A 748 0.29 0.59 1.36
N GLU A 749 -0.30 -0.12 2.33
CA GLU A 749 0.38 -0.44 3.57
C GLU A 749 1.56 -1.39 3.33
N ARG A 750 2.59 -1.28 4.17
CA ARG A 750 3.75 -2.17 4.13
C ARG A 750 3.38 -3.59 4.53
N TRP A 751 2.48 -3.77 5.49
CA TRP A 751 2.13 -5.05 6.08
C TRP A 751 0.71 -5.45 5.67
N TRP A 752 0.60 -6.59 4.99
CA TRP A 752 -0.62 -7.11 4.41
C TRP A 752 -1.12 -8.35 5.13
N SER A 753 -2.43 -8.59 5.10
CA SER A 753 -3.05 -9.79 5.68
C SER A 753 -2.65 -10.02 7.13
N LYS A 754 -2.83 -9.00 7.99
CA LYS A 754 -2.52 -9.05 9.42
C LYS A 754 -3.46 -10.01 10.13
N GLY A 755 -2.95 -11.07 10.78
CA GLY A 755 -3.79 -12.08 11.42
C GLY A 755 -3.07 -12.92 12.49
N HIS A 756 -3.76 -13.93 13.04
CA HIS A 756 -3.26 -14.87 14.05
C HIS A 756 -2.61 -14.17 15.26
N GLY A 757 -3.36 -13.25 15.88
CA GLY A 757 -2.87 -12.48 17.03
C GLY A 757 -2.84 -13.28 18.33
N THR A 758 -1.77 -13.08 19.11
CA THR A 758 -1.66 -13.57 20.49
C THR A 758 -1.30 -12.39 21.40
N LEU A 759 -2.02 -12.25 22.52
CA LEU A 759 -1.73 -11.22 23.53
C LEU A 759 -0.65 -11.68 24.49
N ILE A 760 0.26 -10.79 24.84
CA ILE A 760 1.33 -11.03 25.82
C ILE A 760 1.61 -9.76 26.63
N GLU A 761 1.96 -9.94 27.90
CA GLU A 761 2.33 -8.87 28.81
C GLU A 761 3.85 -8.84 29.00
N ASP A 762 4.46 -7.65 28.87
CA ASP A 762 5.89 -7.49 29.11
C ASP A 762 6.24 -7.50 30.63
N SER A 763 7.49 -7.30 30.95
CA SER A 763 7.95 -7.33 32.37
C SER A 763 7.47 -6.13 33.21
N ALA A 764 7.04 -5.03 32.55
CA ALA A 764 6.47 -3.84 33.20
C ALA A 764 4.94 -3.84 33.27
N GLY A 765 4.26 -4.88 32.73
CA GLY A 765 2.80 -4.97 32.72
C GLY A 765 2.13 -4.30 31.52
N GLN A 766 2.91 -3.83 30.54
CA GLN A 766 2.37 -3.35 29.27
C GLN A 766 1.99 -4.55 28.38
N TRP A 767 0.83 -4.44 27.73
CA TRP A 767 0.32 -5.49 26.86
C TRP A 767 0.66 -5.25 25.40
N TRP A 768 0.92 -6.35 24.70
CA TRP A 768 1.37 -6.38 23.31
C TRP A 768 0.57 -7.42 22.53
N MET A 769 0.44 -7.21 21.21
CA MET A 769 -0.09 -8.16 20.26
C MET A 769 1.06 -8.66 19.37
N VAL A 770 1.32 -9.95 19.41
CA VAL A 770 2.17 -10.66 18.46
C VAL A 770 1.27 -11.24 17.39
N TYR A 771 1.56 -10.99 16.12
CA TYR A 771 0.73 -11.44 14.99
C TYR A 771 1.57 -11.60 13.73
N HIS A 772 1.03 -12.19 12.67
CA HIS A 772 1.76 -12.28 11.41
C HIS A 772 1.23 -11.33 10.33
N ALA A 773 2.08 -11.04 9.32
CA ALA A 773 1.72 -10.33 8.11
C ALA A 773 2.69 -10.62 6.96
N TYR A 774 2.22 -10.49 5.72
CA TYR A 774 3.09 -10.43 4.55
C TYR A 774 3.68 -9.03 4.38
N GLU A 775 4.90 -8.94 3.86
CA GLU A 775 5.51 -7.68 3.46
C GLU A 775 5.16 -7.35 2.01
N ASN A 776 4.56 -6.18 1.80
CA ASN A 776 4.23 -5.67 0.46
C ASN A 776 5.49 -5.63 -0.44
N GLY A 777 5.41 -6.25 -1.61
CA GLY A 777 6.52 -6.42 -2.54
C GLY A 777 7.44 -7.61 -2.24
N PHE A 778 7.26 -8.32 -1.10
CA PHE A 778 8.11 -9.45 -0.69
C PHE A 778 7.30 -10.65 -0.19
N TYR A 779 6.24 -11.02 -0.89
CA TYR A 779 5.45 -12.22 -0.57
C TYR A 779 6.27 -13.50 -0.50
N THR A 780 7.39 -13.54 -1.22
CA THR A 780 8.34 -14.66 -1.22
C THR A 780 8.98 -14.93 0.15
N LEU A 781 9.01 -13.94 1.05
CA LEU A 781 9.49 -14.12 2.42
C LEU A 781 8.49 -14.82 3.34
N GLY A 782 7.26 -15.06 2.87
CA GLY A 782 6.20 -15.64 3.68
C GLY A 782 5.62 -14.66 4.71
N ARG A 783 4.97 -15.20 5.73
CA ARG A 783 4.31 -14.44 6.79
C ARG A 783 5.30 -14.16 7.92
N GLN A 784 5.69 -12.93 8.08
CA GLN A 784 6.65 -12.49 9.10
C GLN A 784 5.93 -12.13 10.40
N THR A 785 6.58 -12.30 11.55
CA THR A 785 5.97 -11.98 12.85
C THR A 785 6.24 -10.54 13.26
N LEU A 786 5.17 -9.85 13.63
CA LEU A 786 5.16 -8.45 14.06
C LEU A 786 4.74 -8.32 15.53
N LEU A 787 5.06 -7.17 16.12
CA LEU A 787 4.72 -6.81 17.50
C LEU A 787 4.17 -5.39 17.52
N GLU A 788 2.99 -5.20 18.12
CA GLU A 788 2.39 -3.89 18.35
C GLU A 788 1.87 -3.76 19.78
N PRO A 789 1.96 -2.56 20.41
CA PRO A 789 1.37 -2.31 21.71
C PRO A 789 -0.15 -2.29 21.62
N ILE A 790 -0.80 -2.79 22.66
CA ILE A 790 -2.25 -2.66 22.85
C ILE A 790 -2.54 -1.87 24.11
N GLU A 791 -3.72 -1.26 24.16
CA GLU A 791 -4.22 -0.59 25.34
C GLU A 791 -5.54 -1.21 25.80
N TRP A 792 -5.69 -1.37 27.14
CA TRP A 792 -6.93 -1.74 27.75
C TRP A 792 -7.80 -0.51 27.98
N THR A 793 -9.04 -0.56 27.53
CA THR A 793 -10.00 0.53 27.64
C THR A 793 -10.78 0.48 28.97
N ALA A 794 -11.38 1.60 29.36
CA ALA A 794 -12.10 1.70 30.64
C ALA A 794 -13.33 0.78 30.73
N ASP A 795 -13.91 0.36 29.60
CA ASP A 795 -15.00 -0.60 29.49
C ASP A 795 -14.53 -2.07 29.54
N GLY A 796 -13.24 -2.28 29.82
CA GLY A 796 -12.64 -3.59 30.00
C GLY A 796 -12.37 -4.34 28.71
N TRP A 797 -12.34 -3.66 27.55
CA TRP A 797 -11.87 -4.21 26.29
C TRP A 797 -10.42 -3.81 26.01
N PHE A 798 -9.89 -4.25 24.88
CA PHE A 798 -8.60 -3.80 24.41
C PHE A 798 -8.69 -3.43 22.92
N ARG A 799 -7.74 -2.59 22.49
CA ARG A 799 -7.56 -2.18 21.09
C ARG A 799 -6.09 -1.99 20.77
N ALA A 800 -5.74 -1.94 19.49
CA ALA A 800 -4.41 -1.50 19.08
C ALA A 800 -4.16 -0.06 19.55
N ALA A 801 -2.96 0.22 20.05
CA ALA A 801 -2.61 1.55 20.57
C ALA A 801 -2.39 2.61 19.49
N GLY A 802 -2.63 2.26 18.19
CA GLY A 802 -2.55 3.19 17.06
C GLY A 802 -1.13 3.43 16.56
N SER A 803 -0.18 2.58 16.90
CA SER A 803 1.16 2.61 16.32
C SER A 803 1.11 2.24 14.83
N ASP A 804 2.04 2.80 14.04
CA ASP A 804 2.28 2.33 12.68
C ASP A 804 3.34 1.22 12.69
N PRO A 805 2.99 -0.03 12.34
CA PRO A 805 3.96 -1.14 12.35
C PRO A 805 5.08 -1.00 11.29
N ALA A 806 4.97 -0.06 10.36
CA ALA A 806 6.03 0.27 9.41
C ALA A 806 7.03 1.31 9.95
N SER A 807 6.76 1.89 11.11
CA SER A 807 7.58 2.92 11.78
C SER A 807 8.25 2.38 13.04
N PRO A 808 9.31 3.01 13.56
CA PRO A 808 9.93 2.63 14.82
C PRO A 808 8.97 2.73 16.00
N ILE A 809 8.92 1.68 16.83
CA ILE A 809 8.07 1.57 18.02
C ILE A 809 8.99 1.47 19.24
N THR A 810 8.62 2.09 20.37
CA THR A 810 9.32 1.93 21.64
C THR A 810 9.33 0.46 22.07
N LYS A 811 10.47 -0.06 22.50
CA LYS A 811 10.61 -1.47 22.90
C LYS A 811 9.78 -1.82 24.13
N PRO A 812 9.27 -3.06 24.21
CA PRO A 812 8.78 -3.64 25.45
C PRO A 812 9.84 -3.57 26.56
N ALA A 813 9.38 -3.53 27.79
CA ALA A 813 10.24 -3.69 28.94
C ALA A 813 10.78 -5.12 29.02
N GLY A 814 12.07 -5.27 29.21
CA GLY A 814 12.74 -6.56 29.27
C GLY A 814 14.25 -6.43 29.22
N GLU A 815 14.94 -7.54 29.37
CA GLU A 815 16.39 -7.62 29.27
C GLU A 815 16.84 -7.91 27.85
N PRO A 816 17.56 -6.99 27.17
CA PRO A 816 17.97 -7.21 25.80
C PRO A 816 18.94 -8.39 25.67
N GLY A 817 18.69 -9.24 24.69
CA GLY A 817 19.50 -10.41 24.36
C GLY A 817 20.08 -10.38 22.96
N PRO A 818 20.84 -11.40 22.57
CA PRO A 818 21.24 -11.60 21.19
C PRO A 818 20.03 -12.00 20.32
N HIS A 819 20.10 -11.69 19.01
CA HIS A 819 19.06 -12.02 18.04
C HIS A 819 19.60 -12.91 16.93
N GLY A 820 18.85 -13.95 16.56
CA GLY A 820 19.17 -14.83 15.44
C GLY A 820 20.44 -15.66 15.62
N PHE A 821 20.97 -16.17 14.53
CA PHE A 821 22.21 -16.94 14.43
C PHE A 821 22.83 -16.78 13.03
N ALA A 822 24.12 -17.10 12.89
CA ALA A 822 24.78 -17.10 11.59
C ALA A 822 24.21 -18.19 10.69
N TYR A 823 23.85 -17.85 9.45
CA TYR A 823 23.41 -18.84 8.46
C TYR A 823 24.58 -19.54 7.74
N SER A 824 25.77 -18.96 7.72
CA SER A 824 26.97 -19.65 7.25
C SER A 824 27.25 -20.89 8.10
N ASP A 825 27.62 -22.00 7.46
CA ASP A 825 27.84 -23.28 8.11
C ASP A 825 29.09 -23.96 7.50
N ASP A 826 30.08 -24.24 8.33
CA ASP A 826 31.27 -25.02 7.98
C ASP A 826 31.05 -26.53 8.16
N PHE A 827 29.84 -26.90 8.61
CA PHE A 827 29.44 -28.27 8.90
C PHE A 827 30.33 -29.00 9.93
N SER A 828 31.02 -28.25 10.78
CA SER A 828 31.78 -28.77 11.90
C SER A 828 30.93 -29.21 13.08
N LYS A 829 29.67 -28.71 13.17
CA LYS A 829 28.72 -29.00 14.22
C LYS A 829 27.32 -29.26 13.63
N PRO A 830 26.55 -30.19 14.22
CA PRO A 830 25.19 -30.44 13.75
C PRO A 830 24.27 -29.24 14.03
N ARG A 831 23.55 -28.76 12.98
CA ARG A 831 22.54 -27.71 13.06
C ARG A 831 21.17 -28.14 12.54
N MET A 832 20.98 -29.47 12.41
CA MET A 832 19.71 -30.02 11.95
C MET A 832 18.57 -29.69 12.90
N GLY A 833 17.48 -29.15 12.35
CA GLY A 833 16.30 -28.72 13.08
C GLY A 833 16.39 -27.30 13.69
N VAL A 834 17.59 -26.68 13.77
CA VAL A 834 17.75 -25.26 14.13
C VAL A 834 17.87 -24.40 12.89
N GLN A 835 18.83 -24.68 12.03
CA GLN A 835 19.00 -24.06 10.71
C GLN A 835 18.40 -24.93 9.63
N TRP A 836 18.92 -26.15 9.45
CA TRP A 836 18.56 -27.05 8.37
C TRP A 836 17.37 -27.94 8.74
N SER A 837 16.37 -28.01 7.87
CA SER A 837 15.28 -28.97 7.91
C SER A 837 15.11 -29.61 6.54
N PHE A 838 14.59 -30.84 6.46
CA PHE A 838 14.19 -31.43 5.20
C PHE A 838 12.82 -30.91 4.78
N TYR A 839 12.66 -30.53 3.52
CA TYR A 839 11.36 -30.28 2.93
C TYR A 839 10.57 -31.58 2.78
N ALA A 840 9.37 -31.67 3.34
CA ALA A 840 8.52 -32.84 3.33
C ALA A 840 9.28 -34.14 3.65
N GLY A 841 10.23 -34.04 4.61
CA GLY A 841 11.07 -35.13 5.03
C GLY A 841 10.30 -36.19 5.83
N ASP A 842 10.88 -37.40 5.90
CA ASP A 842 10.37 -38.50 6.70
C ASP A 842 11.45 -39.02 7.66
N GLU A 843 11.10 -40.07 8.46
CA GLU A 843 12.03 -40.67 9.41
C GLU A 843 13.26 -41.28 8.71
N GLY A 844 13.14 -41.73 7.44
CA GLY A 844 14.25 -42.23 6.62
C GLY A 844 15.29 -41.16 6.30
N ASP A 845 14.88 -39.92 6.18
CA ASP A 845 15.78 -38.80 5.88
C ASP A 845 16.80 -38.54 6.99
N ARG A 846 16.51 -38.96 8.24
CA ARG A 846 17.47 -38.89 9.36
C ARG A 846 18.70 -39.75 9.12
N ASN A 847 18.59 -40.82 8.34
CA ASN A 847 19.66 -41.76 8.05
C ASN A 847 20.42 -41.39 6.77
N ARG A 848 20.00 -40.34 6.07
CA ARG A 848 20.62 -39.91 4.81
C ARG A 848 21.81 -38.97 5.04
N TYR A 849 21.96 -38.37 6.21
CA TYR A 849 23.02 -37.38 6.44
C TYR A 849 23.94 -37.78 7.60
N ARG A 850 25.17 -37.29 7.51
CA ARG A 850 26.17 -37.35 8.59
C ARG A 850 27.12 -36.14 8.47
N TYR A 851 27.69 -35.79 9.57
CA TYR A 851 28.75 -34.79 9.60
C TYR A 851 30.09 -35.50 9.68
N GLU A 852 30.96 -35.22 8.73
CA GLU A 852 32.25 -35.92 8.60
C GLU A 852 33.33 -34.99 8.04
N ASN A 853 34.39 -34.76 8.78
CA ASN A 853 35.58 -33.96 8.36
C ASN A 853 35.22 -32.54 7.83
N GLY A 854 34.35 -31.83 8.53
CA GLY A 854 33.92 -30.49 8.13
C GLY A 854 33.06 -30.47 6.86
N ALA A 855 32.33 -31.57 6.62
CA ALA A 855 31.38 -31.72 5.55
C ALA A 855 30.05 -32.26 6.05
N LEU A 856 28.96 -31.79 5.48
CA LEU A 856 27.69 -32.47 5.50
C LEU A 856 27.66 -33.47 4.35
N VAL A 857 27.71 -34.73 4.69
CA VAL A 857 27.56 -35.80 3.71
C VAL A 857 26.10 -36.19 3.62
N LEU A 858 25.50 -36.07 2.44
CA LEU A 858 24.10 -36.33 2.19
C LEU A 858 23.96 -37.41 1.09
N LYS A 859 23.30 -38.50 1.42
CA LYS A 859 22.93 -39.53 0.44
C LYS A 859 21.82 -39.04 -0.46
N GLY A 860 21.94 -39.21 -1.76
CA GLY A 860 20.95 -38.83 -2.74
C GLY A 860 19.60 -39.54 -2.53
N LYS A 861 18.53 -38.87 -2.94
CA LYS A 861 17.15 -39.36 -2.95
C LYS A 861 16.45 -38.78 -4.16
N GLY A 862 15.65 -39.60 -4.86
CA GLY A 862 14.90 -39.13 -6.03
C GLY A 862 15.77 -38.80 -7.22
N THR A 863 15.24 -37.99 -8.13
CA THR A 863 15.83 -37.67 -9.43
C THR A 863 16.24 -36.20 -9.58
N GLY A 864 15.73 -35.36 -8.72
CA GLY A 864 15.96 -33.89 -8.74
C GLY A 864 15.44 -33.19 -7.51
N PRO A 865 15.42 -31.85 -7.50
CA PRO A 865 14.99 -31.07 -6.34
C PRO A 865 13.57 -31.40 -5.86
N ALA A 866 12.64 -31.70 -6.79
CA ALA A 866 11.23 -31.90 -6.48
C ALA A 866 10.95 -33.14 -5.61
N ASP A 867 11.80 -34.19 -5.70
CA ASP A 867 11.60 -35.50 -5.04
C ASP A 867 12.75 -35.90 -4.10
N SER A 868 13.75 -35.02 -3.91
CA SER A 868 14.93 -35.32 -3.09
C SER A 868 14.81 -34.94 -1.62
N SER A 869 13.69 -34.39 -1.19
CA SER A 869 13.56 -33.75 0.13
C SER A 869 14.73 -32.81 0.42
N PRO A 870 14.84 -31.64 -0.26
CA PRO A 870 15.97 -30.72 -0.07
C PRO A 870 16.11 -30.29 1.38
N LEU A 871 17.33 -30.01 1.79
CA LEU A 871 17.60 -29.30 3.04
C LEU A 871 17.43 -27.80 2.81
N TRP A 872 16.60 -27.15 3.61
CA TRP A 872 16.30 -25.73 3.51
C TRP A 872 16.28 -25.02 4.86
N PHE A 873 16.29 -23.69 4.84
CA PHE A 873 16.09 -22.88 6.05
C PHE A 873 15.32 -21.59 5.73
N VAL A 874 14.70 -21.02 6.75
CA VAL A 874 14.00 -19.73 6.65
C VAL A 874 15.02 -18.60 6.65
N ASN A 875 14.93 -17.70 5.67
CA ASN A 875 15.66 -16.42 5.66
C ASN A 875 14.69 -15.24 5.60
N GLY A 876 15.10 -14.09 6.12
CA GLY A 876 14.26 -12.88 6.20
C GLY A 876 14.81 -11.70 5.41
N ASP A 877 15.84 -11.87 4.59
CA ASP A 877 16.50 -10.77 3.88
C ASP A 877 15.93 -10.59 2.48
N HIS A 878 15.72 -9.34 2.06
CA HIS A 878 15.25 -9.00 0.72
C HIS A 878 16.28 -9.32 -0.37
N ALA A 879 17.56 -9.21 -0.04
CA ALA A 879 18.66 -9.50 -0.92
C ALA A 879 19.76 -10.23 -0.16
N TYR A 880 20.32 -11.27 -0.77
CA TYR A 880 21.38 -12.09 -0.16
C TYR A 880 22.20 -12.82 -1.20
N GLU A 881 23.36 -13.26 -0.78
CA GLU A 881 24.27 -14.10 -1.56
C GLU A 881 24.63 -15.35 -0.76
N MET A 882 24.66 -16.47 -1.43
CA MET A 882 25.05 -17.77 -0.88
C MET A 882 26.12 -18.43 -1.73
N GLU A 883 27.04 -19.13 -1.07
CA GLU A 883 28.07 -19.97 -1.71
C GLU A 883 28.10 -21.32 -1.04
N VAL A 884 28.42 -22.36 -1.79
CA VAL A 884 28.68 -23.70 -1.26
C VAL A 884 29.67 -24.46 -2.11
N GLU A 885 30.51 -25.21 -1.45
CA GLU A 885 31.45 -26.18 -2.06
C GLU A 885 30.78 -27.56 -2.10
N ILE A 886 30.79 -28.22 -3.26
CA ILE A 886 30.12 -29.49 -3.52
C ILE A 886 31.07 -30.47 -4.14
N ASP A 887 31.21 -31.69 -3.52
CA ASP A 887 31.73 -32.89 -4.14
C ASP A 887 30.59 -33.89 -4.35
N ALA A 888 30.37 -34.32 -5.57
CA ALA A 888 29.30 -35.27 -5.89
C ALA A 888 29.89 -36.56 -6.47
N ASP A 889 29.44 -37.73 -5.95
CA ASP A 889 29.71 -39.02 -6.53
C ASP A 889 29.18 -39.10 -7.98
N ARG A 890 29.71 -40.05 -8.80
CA ARG A 890 29.36 -40.18 -10.23
C ARG A 890 27.85 -40.37 -10.45
N ASN A 891 27.17 -41.04 -9.51
CA ASN A 891 25.73 -41.36 -9.59
C ASN A 891 24.87 -40.38 -8.79
N ALA A 892 25.43 -39.24 -8.38
CA ALA A 892 24.70 -38.22 -7.65
C ALA A 892 24.63 -36.90 -8.44
N SER A 893 23.60 -36.12 -8.16
CA SER A 893 23.48 -34.74 -8.56
C SER A 893 23.17 -33.89 -7.33
N ALA A 894 23.70 -32.68 -7.27
CA ALA A 894 23.52 -31.76 -6.14
C ALA A 894 23.45 -30.33 -6.59
N GLY A 895 23.03 -29.45 -5.74
CA GLY A 895 23.02 -28.02 -6.09
C GLY A 895 22.56 -27.09 -4.99
N LEU A 896 22.62 -25.80 -5.32
CA LEU A 896 22.20 -24.67 -4.51
C LEU A 896 20.98 -24.02 -5.16
N LEU A 897 19.92 -23.84 -4.38
CA LEU A 897 18.62 -23.38 -4.86
C LEU A 897 18.06 -22.26 -3.99
N VAL A 898 17.12 -21.51 -4.56
CA VAL A 898 15.97 -20.94 -3.86
C VAL A 898 14.78 -21.86 -4.13
N PHE A 899 14.14 -22.35 -3.09
CA PHE A 899 13.14 -23.41 -3.16
C PHE A 899 11.85 -22.99 -2.40
N TYR A 900 10.74 -22.94 -3.11
CA TYR A 900 9.43 -22.70 -2.53
C TYR A 900 8.68 -24.03 -2.32
N SER A 901 8.54 -24.83 -3.36
CA SER A 901 7.84 -26.12 -3.34
C SER A 901 8.33 -27.02 -4.48
N ARG A 902 7.79 -28.22 -4.57
CA ARG A 902 8.12 -29.18 -5.65
C ARG A 902 7.88 -28.63 -7.07
N LYS A 903 7.06 -27.58 -7.21
CA LYS A 903 6.70 -26.94 -8.49
C LYS A 903 7.48 -25.67 -8.76
N LEU A 904 7.91 -24.98 -7.72
CA LEU A 904 8.55 -23.67 -7.80
C LEU A 904 9.89 -23.68 -7.08
N TYR A 905 10.95 -23.82 -7.84
CA TYR A 905 12.34 -23.69 -7.39
C TYR A 905 13.22 -23.19 -8.52
N ALA A 906 14.33 -22.54 -8.17
CA ALA A 906 15.31 -22.04 -9.12
C ALA A 906 16.72 -22.15 -8.54
N GLY A 907 17.72 -22.39 -9.40
CA GLY A 907 19.10 -22.46 -8.99
C GLY A 907 19.98 -23.27 -9.93
N LEU A 908 21.17 -23.65 -9.46
CA LEU A 908 22.15 -24.38 -10.24
C LEU A 908 22.45 -25.74 -9.62
N GLY A 909 22.31 -26.77 -10.42
CA GLY A 909 22.69 -28.12 -10.10
C GLY A 909 23.97 -28.57 -10.83
N PHE A 910 24.60 -29.57 -10.27
CA PHE A 910 25.84 -30.15 -10.72
C PHE A 910 25.81 -31.65 -10.65
N SER A 911 26.38 -32.30 -11.68
CA SER A 911 26.58 -33.76 -11.73
C SER A 911 27.92 -34.09 -12.36
N ALA A 912 28.28 -35.36 -12.40
CA ALA A 912 29.53 -35.82 -13.04
C ALA A 912 29.65 -35.39 -14.50
N GLN A 913 28.55 -35.19 -15.24
CA GLN A 913 28.50 -34.88 -16.67
C GLN A 913 28.08 -33.47 -16.98
N ASN A 914 27.19 -32.87 -16.15
CA ASN A 914 26.45 -31.70 -16.55
C ASN A 914 26.35 -30.63 -15.44
N LEU A 915 26.23 -29.36 -15.86
CA LEU A 915 25.55 -28.31 -15.10
C LEU A 915 24.04 -28.34 -15.45
N ARG A 916 23.20 -28.10 -14.46
CA ARG A 916 21.74 -28.18 -14.61
C ARG A 916 21.09 -26.91 -14.06
N LEU A 917 20.53 -26.11 -14.93
CA LEU A 917 19.71 -24.99 -14.52
C LEU A 917 18.32 -25.50 -14.11
N HIS A 918 17.91 -25.17 -12.91
CA HIS A 918 16.58 -25.39 -12.40
C HIS A 918 15.76 -24.09 -12.51
N LEU A 919 14.56 -24.18 -13.10
CA LEU A 919 13.68 -23.05 -13.35
C LEU A 919 12.22 -23.50 -13.43
N TYR A 920 11.33 -23.00 -12.57
CA TYR A 920 9.92 -23.36 -12.55
C TYR A 920 9.64 -24.89 -12.48
N GLY A 921 10.40 -25.62 -11.69
CA GLY A 921 10.27 -27.07 -11.64
C GLY A 921 10.72 -27.81 -12.91
N MET A 922 11.38 -27.12 -13.83
CA MET A 922 11.95 -27.72 -15.06
C MET A 922 13.47 -27.64 -15.03
N ASP A 923 14.11 -28.60 -15.70
CA ASP A 923 15.56 -28.68 -15.81
C ASP A 923 16.04 -28.35 -17.23
N ARG A 924 17.09 -27.53 -17.32
CA ARG A 924 17.85 -27.33 -18.56
C ARG A 924 19.28 -27.75 -18.33
N THR A 925 19.71 -28.73 -19.05
CA THR A 925 21.04 -29.33 -18.92
C THR A 925 22.02 -28.75 -19.93
N SER A 926 23.21 -28.34 -19.49
CA SER A 926 24.33 -27.96 -20.32
C SER A 926 25.53 -28.79 -20.02
N ALA A 927 26.43 -28.93 -21.02
CA ALA A 927 27.70 -29.63 -20.81
C ALA A 927 28.52 -28.92 -19.70
N LYS A 928 29.06 -29.72 -18.82
CA LYS A 928 29.96 -29.24 -17.76
C LYS A 928 31.34 -28.89 -18.34
N PRO A 929 31.93 -27.74 -17.95
CA PRO A 929 33.33 -27.44 -18.27
C PRO A 929 34.26 -28.54 -17.75
N ALA A 930 35.22 -28.98 -18.57
CA ALA A 930 36.16 -30.05 -18.23
C ALA A 930 36.97 -29.77 -16.94
N THR A 931 37.12 -28.50 -16.60
CA THR A 931 37.84 -28.03 -15.40
C THR A 931 37.16 -28.39 -14.08
N LEU A 932 35.86 -28.73 -14.09
CA LEU A 932 35.08 -28.93 -12.85
C LEU A 932 35.14 -30.36 -12.28
N GLY A 933 35.76 -31.37 -12.90
CA GLY A 933 35.86 -32.70 -12.31
C GLY A 933 34.57 -33.22 -11.63
N GLN A 934 34.69 -33.73 -10.38
CA GLN A 934 33.56 -34.06 -9.48
C GLN A 934 33.32 -32.99 -8.39
N HIS A 935 34.00 -31.89 -8.51
CA HIS A 935 34.05 -30.78 -7.55
C HIS A 935 33.58 -29.47 -8.19
N VAL A 936 32.80 -28.71 -7.46
CA VAL A 936 32.35 -27.35 -7.87
C VAL A 936 32.04 -26.47 -6.67
N TRP A 937 32.31 -25.20 -6.83
CA TRP A 937 31.71 -24.15 -6.01
C TRP A 937 30.54 -23.54 -6.77
N ILE A 938 29.40 -23.36 -6.09
CA ILE A 938 28.21 -22.68 -6.65
C ILE A 938 27.93 -21.45 -5.81
N ARG A 939 27.69 -20.31 -6.49
CA ARG A 939 27.21 -19.07 -5.89
C ARG A 939 25.85 -18.73 -6.47
N LEU A 940 24.89 -18.43 -5.59
CA LEU A 940 23.59 -17.90 -5.91
C LEU A 940 23.42 -16.56 -5.22
N ARG A 941 23.10 -15.53 -5.98
CA ARG A 941 22.72 -14.22 -5.47
C ARG A 941 21.25 -13.97 -5.80
N ASN A 942 20.43 -13.70 -4.79
CA ASN A 942 19.08 -13.20 -4.93
C ASN A 942 19.08 -11.73 -4.54
N ASP A 943 18.86 -10.85 -5.50
CA ASP A 943 18.76 -9.41 -5.27
C ASP A 943 17.32 -8.99 -5.54
N ARG A 944 16.50 -8.93 -4.47
CA ARG A 944 15.09 -8.53 -4.55
C ARG A 944 14.34 -9.26 -5.68
N HIS A 945 14.36 -10.59 -5.62
CA HIS A 945 13.75 -11.54 -6.57
C HIS A 945 14.50 -11.79 -7.88
N ILE A 946 15.60 -11.11 -8.14
CA ILE A 946 16.45 -11.42 -9.28
C ILE A 946 17.57 -12.35 -8.83
N VAL A 947 17.51 -13.59 -9.26
CA VAL A 947 18.50 -14.63 -8.97
C VAL A 947 19.53 -14.68 -10.08
N THR A 948 20.81 -14.52 -9.73
CA THR A 948 21.94 -14.75 -10.60
C THR A 948 22.80 -15.90 -10.07
N LEU A 949 23.39 -16.66 -10.98
CA LEU A 949 24.10 -17.91 -10.70
C LEU A 949 25.53 -17.84 -11.20
N HIS A 950 26.47 -18.37 -10.43
CA HIS A 950 27.87 -18.49 -10.79
C HIS A 950 28.40 -19.85 -10.34
N TYR A 951 29.41 -20.32 -11.01
CA TYR A 951 30.18 -21.52 -10.62
C TYR A 951 31.68 -21.24 -10.63
N SER A 952 32.44 -22.05 -9.91
CA SER A 952 33.87 -21.94 -9.82
C SER A 952 34.50 -23.31 -9.57
N ALA A 953 35.74 -23.54 -10.07
CA ALA A 953 36.53 -24.73 -9.78
C ALA A 953 37.34 -24.56 -8.48
N ASP A 954 37.65 -23.36 -8.04
CA ASP A 954 38.57 -23.04 -6.95
C ASP A 954 37.99 -22.18 -5.83
N GLY A 955 36.71 -21.75 -5.98
CA GLY A 955 36.05 -20.82 -5.05
C GLY A 955 36.56 -19.38 -5.08
N LYS A 956 37.46 -19.06 -6.00
CA LYS A 956 38.09 -17.73 -6.15
C LYS A 956 37.77 -17.08 -7.48
N THR A 957 37.86 -17.83 -8.56
CA THR A 957 37.57 -17.38 -9.92
C THR A 957 36.19 -17.83 -10.29
N TRP A 958 35.28 -16.89 -10.49
CA TRP A 958 33.87 -17.15 -10.69
C TRP A 958 33.47 -16.92 -12.13
N GLU A 959 32.80 -17.90 -12.73
CA GLU A 959 32.20 -17.83 -14.05
C GLU A 959 30.70 -17.61 -13.91
N PRO A 960 30.13 -16.60 -14.56
CA PRO A 960 28.68 -16.38 -14.53
C PRO A 960 27.98 -17.50 -15.31
N TYR A 961 26.91 -18.01 -14.78
CA TYR A 961 25.97 -18.82 -15.55
C TYR A 961 24.99 -17.89 -16.28
N ASP A 962 24.80 -18.11 -17.57
CA ASP A 962 24.26 -17.21 -18.58
C ASP A 962 22.79 -16.80 -18.39
N ARG A 963 22.23 -16.76 -17.17
CA ARG A 963 20.84 -16.32 -16.96
C ARG A 963 20.63 -15.71 -15.59
N ALA A 964 19.90 -14.58 -15.59
CA ALA A 964 19.17 -14.12 -14.42
C ALA A 964 17.75 -14.72 -14.43
N ILE A 965 17.23 -15.03 -13.25
CA ILE A 965 15.91 -15.64 -13.04
C ILE A 965 15.10 -14.72 -12.14
N GLU A 966 13.90 -14.36 -12.57
CA GLU A 966 12.96 -13.60 -11.75
C GLU A 966 12.11 -14.60 -10.95
N VAL A 967 11.99 -14.41 -9.62
CA VAL A 967 11.33 -15.35 -8.69
C VAL A 967 10.25 -14.70 -7.81
N SER A 968 9.80 -13.48 -8.11
CA SER A 968 8.77 -12.79 -7.30
C SER A 968 7.45 -13.56 -7.22
N GLY A 969 7.14 -14.36 -8.24
CA GLY A 969 5.97 -15.23 -8.28
C GLY A 969 6.11 -16.54 -7.50
N TYR A 970 7.25 -16.79 -6.81
CA TYR A 970 7.45 -18.03 -6.04
C TYR A 970 6.89 -17.89 -4.63
N HIS A 971 5.57 -17.83 -4.52
CA HIS A 971 4.87 -17.63 -3.26
C HIS A 971 3.45 -18.25 -3.27
N HIS A 972 2.77 -18.19 -2.14
CA HIS A 972 1.48 -18.84 -1.88
C HIS A 972 0.38 -18.48 -2.90
N ASN A 973 0.24 -17.24 -3.31
CA ASN A 973 -0.83 -16.82 -4.25
C ASN A 973 -0.65 -17.39 -5.66
N VAL A 974 0.51 -18.00 -5.98
CA VAL A 974 0.77 -18.70 -7.25
C VAL A 974 0.69 -20.21 -7.10
N ALA A 975 1.28 -20.79 -6.05
CA ALA A 975 1.37 -22.25 -5.87
C ALA A 975 0.49 -22.84 -4.75
N TYR A 976 -0.09 -21.99 -3.89
CA TYR A 976 -1.08 -22.39 -2.86
C TYR A 976 -0.58 -23.35 -1.77
N ASP A 977 0.70 -23.21 -1.36
CA ASP A 977 1.32 -24.14 -0.40
C ASP A 977 1.65 -23.52 0.98
N PHE A 978 1.25 -22.25 1.28
CA PHE A 978 1.55 -21.51 2.53
C PHE A 978 3.02 -21.47 2.95
N LEU A 979 3.94 -21.54 2.01
CA LEU A 979 5.39 -21.57 2.22
C LEU A 979 6.06 -20.23 1.85
N SER A 980 7.37 -20.16 2.07
CA SER A 980 8.24 -19.07 1.61
C SER A 980 9.30 -19.59 0.66
N LEU A 981 9.93 -18.69 -0.08
CA LEU A 981 11.07 -19.01 -0.93
C LEU A 981 12.35 -19.09 -0.09
N ARG A 982 12.87 -20.29 0.10
CA ARG A 982 13.97 -20.59 1.04
C ARG A 982 15.25 -20.98 0.36
N PRO A 983 16.41 -20.57 0.89
CA PRO A 983 17.69 -21.19 0.55
C PRO A 983 17.65 -22.70 0.75
N ALA A 984 18.18 -23.46 -0.23
CA ALA A 984 18.14 -24.93 -0.15
C ALA A 984 19.34 -25.59 -0.80
N LEU A 985 19.73 -26.74 -0.23
CA LEU A 985 20.70 -27.70 -0.77
C LEU A 985 19.95 -28.99 -1.12
N TYR A 986 20.24 -29.57 -2.27
CA TYR A 986 19.67 -30.86 -2.63
C TYR A 986 20.73 -31.86 -3.02
N ALA A 987 20.44 -33.15 -2.80
CA ALA A 987 21.20 -34.30 -3.29
C ALA A 987 20.24 -35.35 -3.86
N SER A 988 20.41 -35.73 -5.12
CA SER A 988 19.58 -36.73 -5.81
C SER A 988 20.43 -37.82 -6.45
N GLY A 989 19.79 -38.93 -6.85
CA GLY A 989 20.47 -40.13 -7.34
C GLY A 989 20.85 -41.13 -6.22
N ASP A 990 21.69 -42.07 -6.52
CA ASP A 990 22.06 -43.19 -5.61
C ASP A 990 23.40 -42.98 -4.89
N GLY A 991 24.14 -41.94 -5.21
CA GLY A 991 25.46 -41.62 -4.62
C GLY A 991 25.37 -40.67 -3.41
N GLU A 992 26.54 -40.34 -2.88
CA GLU A 992 26.71 -39.37 -1.81
C GLU A 992 27.22 -38.04 -2.36
N VAL A 993 26.83 -36.99 -1.65
CA VAL A 993 27.26 -35.63 -1.90
C VAL A 993 27.86 -35.05 -0.63
N ARG A 994 28.96 -34.34 -0.74
CA ARG A 994 29.60 -33.65 0.35
C ARG A 994 29.48 -32.16 0.14
N PHE A 995 28.76 -31.50 1.05
CA PHE A 995 28.67 -30.04 1.11
C PHE A 995 29.65 -29.51 2.13
N ARG A 996 30.40 -28.43 1.77
CA ARG A 996 31.35 -27.74 2.66
C ARG A 996 31.21 -26.23 2.50
N ASN A 997 31.74 -25.53 3.46
CA ASN A 997 31.95 -24.08 3.37
C ASN A 997 30.69 -23.31 2.87
N PHE A 998 29.50 -23.66 3.40
CA PHE A 998 28.31 -22.89 3.08
C PHE A 998 28.48 -21.48 3.67
N LYS A 999 28.37 -20.48 2.83
CA LYS A 999 28.42 -19.06 3.22
C LYS A 999 27.15 -18.38 2.86
N TYR A 1000 26.68 -17.52 3.76
CA TYR A 1000 25.54 -16.65 3.56
C TYR A 1000 25.92 -15.22 3.89
N ARG A 1001 25.43 -14.28 3.11
CA ARG A 1001 25.60 -12.86 3.37
C ARG A 1001 24.38 -12.12 2.90
N ALA A 1002 23.70 -11.39 3.80
CA ALA A 1002 22.69 -10.43 3.40
C ALA A 1002 23.33 -9.26 2.65
N LEU A 1003 22.66 -8.76 1.62
CA LEU A 1003 23.10 -7.63 0.81
C LEU A 1003 22.37 -6.35 1.27
N PRO A 1004 22.91 -5.17 0.94
CA PRO A 1004 22.27 -3.88 1.25
C PRO A 1004 20.90 -3.73 0.66
#